data_c4bdb2e9ed552e33c07e5d6af82daad5
#
_entry.id   c4bdb2e9ed552e33c07e5d6af82daad5
#
_cell.length_a   1.000
_cell.length_b   1.000
_cell.length_c   1.000
_cell.angle_alpha   90.00
_cell.angle_beta   90.00
_cell.angle_gamma   90.00
#
_symmetry.space_group_name_H-M   'P 1'
#
loop_
_entity.id
_entity.type
_entity.pdbx_description
1 polymer ?
#
loop_
_entity_poly.entity_id
_entity_poly.type
_entity_poly.pdbx_seq_one_letter_code
_entity_poly.pdbx_strand_id
1 'polypeptide(L)'
;MLFHHHGYVSTNPRVQVAAGIGLDRPAELPDEMDVLIVGSGPAGMIAAAQLAMFPDVHTRIVERRPHRLEIGQADGIQARSVETFQAFGFASEIIDEAFDLTSMAFWNPAEDDADTIVRTSLAEDDPEGVSEFPHLIVNQARILDWFAEYMKNSPTRARPDYGWAFETLEDTNDGEHPVLVTLRRTVDAEGNALEDPASGPTRQVRAKYVVGADGAGSRVRKAIGHTLTGDAANHAWGVMDALADTDFPDIRTKCAIHSSSGSILLIPREGGHLFRMYVDLGEVPADDNHKVRQTPLEEIIRRAQQILRPYTLDVKEVAWHSVYEVGHRLTSGFDNRERVAHPNVFLLGDACHTHSAKAGQGMNVSMQDGWNLGWKLGQVLSGMAPVELVPTYSEERKEIAKNLIDFDKEWSTLMAKPTSELGDPNEVAEFYTKTAEFPAGFMTQYQPSLLTTDATGQALAQGYPIGKRFKSALVERSCDTNVKHLGHLHRADGRWRVYVFADAASPRAEDSKVAAWAKAIVEDPRSFRNRHTPSDGPEDARFDIKVVYQQKQTEFAHPDVPSVFRPTTGSLGLHDLNNIFATCRPTHGEDIFEARGISRDGAVVVVRPDQYVSGVFGLDEVDRLNAFFAGVLLDAN
;
A
#
# COMPACT_ATOMS: atom_id res chain seq x y z
N MET A 1 1.57 5.82 14.24
CA MET A 1 2.63 6.72 14.78
C MET A 1 2.29 7.08 16.21
N LEU A 2 3.28 7.07 17.12
CA LEU A 2 3.09 7.57 18.49
C LEU A 2 3.41 9.06 18.54
N PHE A 3 2.52 9.84 19.11
CA PHE A 3 2.72 11.28 19.30
C PHE A 3 2.08 11.74 20.62
N HIS A 4 2.54 12.86 21.14
CA HIS A 4 2.03 13.44 22.37
C HIS A 4 0.71 14.15 22.14
N HIS A 5 -0.22 13.98 23.08
CA HIS A 5 -1.52 14.65 23.10
C HIS A 5 -1.61 15.69 24.24
N HIS A 6 -2.55 16.60 24.12
CA HIS A 6 -2.93 17.55 25.18
C HIS A 6 -1.77 18.42 25.71
N GLY A 7 -0.79 18.73 24.85
CA GLY A 7 0.32 19.61 25.17
C GLY A 7 1.43 18.98 26.02
N TYR A 8 1.27 17.74 26.49
CA TYR A 8 2.37 17.02 27.14
C TYR A 8 3.45 16.65 26.11
N VAL A 9 4.69 16.97 26.39
CA VAL A 9 5.85 16.64 25.56
C VAL A 9 6.94 16.05 26.44
N SER A 10 7.55 14.96 26.01
CA SER A 10 8.75 14.37 26.61
C SER A 10 9.89 14.30 25.59
N THR A 11 11.10 14.03 26.07
CA THR A 11 12.27 13.76 25.23
C THR A 11 12.36 12.30 24.77
N ASN A 12 11.26 11.53 24.87
CA ASN A 12 11.21 10.17 24.36
C ASN A 12 11.40 10.16 22.83
N PRO A 13 12.49 9.59 22.30
CA PRO A 13 12.83 9.65 20.87
C PRO A 13 11.86 8.87 19.97
N ARG A 14 11.05 7.99 20.56
CA ARG A 14 10.05 7.18 19.83
C ARG A 14 8.66 7.83 19.76
N VAL A 15 8.50 8.99 20.38
CA VAL A 15 7.21 9.70 20.42
C VAL A 15 7.36 11.07 19.76
N GLN A 16 6.58 11.33 18.73
CA GLN A 16 6.59 12.60 18.01
C GLN A 16 5.82 13.67 18.78
N VAL A 17 6.14 14.93 18.53
CA VAL A 17 5.36 16.06 19.03
C VAL A 17 4.03 16.10 18.26
N ALA A 18 2.90 16.23 18.96
CA ALA A 18 1.58 16.32 18.31
C ALA A 18 1.44 17.56 17.42
N ALA A 19 0.51 17.49 16.48
CA ALA A 19 0.18 18.63 15.64
C ALA A 19 -0.19 19.88 16.46
N GLY A 20 0.23 21.05 16.00
CA GLY A 20 0.03 22.33 16.70
C GLY A 20 0.99 22.60 17.84
N ILE A 21 1.93 21.69 18.14
CA ILE A 21 3.01 21.90 19.12
C ILE A 21 4.33 21.92 18.36
N GLY A 22 4.96 23.09 18.27
CA GLY A 22 6.26 23.27 17.62
C GLY A 22 6.19 23.76 16.17
N LEU A 23 6.45 22.91 15.19
CA LEU A 23 6.62 23.33 13.80
C LEU A 23 5.31 23.82 13.14
N ASP A 24 5.38 25.03 12.57
CA ASP A 24 4.33 25.56 11.69
C ASP A 24 4.74 25.35 10.21
N ARG A 25 3.87 24.69 9.44
CA ARG A 25 4.03 24.61 7.99
C ARG A 25 3.37 25.82 7.33
N PRO A 26 4.05 26.54 6.39
CA PRO A 26 3.43 27.63 5.66
C PRO A 26 2.13 27.20 4.95
N ALA A 27 1.09 28.01 5.08
CA ALA A 27 -0.21 27.74 4.47
C ALA A 27 -0.17 27.90 2.94
N GLU A 28 0.61 28.86 2.44
CA GLU A 28 0.76 29.11 1.01
C GLU A 28 1.68 28.11 0.33
N LEU A 29 1.42 27.81 -0.94
CA LEU A 29 2.34 27.06 -1.78
C LEU A 29 3.65 27.84 -1.93
N PRO A 30 4.84 27.23 -1.71
CA PRO A 30 6.10 27.88 -2.04
C PRO A 30 6.28 27.99 -3.57
N ASP A 31 7.20 28.84 -4.00
CA ASP A 31 7.55 28.93 -5.42
C ASP A 31 8.42 27.77 -5.87
N GLU A 32 9.19 27.20 -4.96
CA GLU A 32 10.07 26.03 -5.19
C GLU A 32 9.86 24.95 -4.13
N MET A 33 9.97 23.67 -4.54
CA MET A 33 9.85 22.52 -3.68
C MET A 33 10.60 21.31 -4.24
N ASP A 34 10.93 20.34 -3.39
CA ASP A 34 11.58 19.12 -3.86
C ASP A 34 10.59 18.21 -4.61
N VAL A 35 9.39 18.00 -4.06
CA VAL A 35 8.38 17.14 -4.68
C VAL A 35 7.02 17.83 -4.72
N LEU A 36 6.43 17.90 -5.92
CA LEU A 36 5.04 18.27 -6.13
C LEU A 36 4.22 17.04 -6.51
N ILE A 37 3.28 16.63 -5.65
CA ILE A 37 2.33 15.57 -5.92
C ILE A 37 1.02 16.18 -6.42
N VAL A 38 0.53 15.73 -7.58
CA VAL A 38 -0.72 16.19 -8.18
C VAL A 38 -1.81 15.15 -7.98
N GLY A 39 -2.76 15.43 -7.11
CA GLY A 39 -3.89 14.56 -6.74
C GLY A 39 -3.76 13.93 -5.36
N SER A 40 -4.77 14.15 -4.51
CA SER A 40 -4.88 13.60 -3.15
C SER A 40 -5.76 12.34 -3.08
N GLY A 41 -5.72 11.52 -4.12
CA GLY A 41 -6.25 10.15 -4.09
C GLY A 41 -5.34 9.20 -3.30
N PRO A 42 -5.71 7.91 -3.16
CA PRO A 42 -4.95 6.94 -2.35
C PRO A 42 -3.46 6.87 -2.70
N ALA A 43 -3.10 6.83 -3.98
CA ALA A 43 -1.70 6.80 -4.43
C ALA A 43 -0.91 8.05 -4.03
N GLY A 44 -1.49 9.25 -4.22
CA GLY A 44 -0.85 10.51 -3.86
C GLY A 44 -0.73 10.69 -2.35
N MET A 45 -1.76 10.29 -1.59
CA MET A 45 -1.77 10.43 -0.13
C MET A 45 -0.72 9.54 0.54
N ILE A 46 -0.56 8.29 0.13
CA ILE A 46 0.46 7.41 0.71
C ILE A 46 1.88 7.84 0.32
N ALA A 47 2.09 8.31 -0.92
CA ALA A 47 3.37 8.87 -1.35
C ALA A 47 3.73 10.10 -0.51
N ALA A 48 2.78 11.01 -0.29
CA ALA A 48 2.96 12.18 0.57
C ALA A 48 3.19 11.80 2.03
N ALA A 49 2.47 10.79 2.54
CA ALA A 49 2.63 10.30 3.91
C ALA A 49 4.03 9.69 4.14
N GLN A 50 4.54 8.94 3.16
CA GLN A 50 5.90 8.41 3.23
C GLN A 50 6.95 9.54 3.18
N LEU A 51 6.82 10.49 2.26
CA LEU A 51 7.73 11.62 2.12
C LEU A 51 7.69 12.54 3.35
N ALA A 52 6.56 12.62 4.03
CA ALA A 52 6.40 13.42 5.25
C ALA A 52 7.32 12.98 6.40
N MET A 53 7.88 11.78 6.33
CA MET A 53 8.84 11.24 7.31
C MET A 53 10.28 11.69 7.08
N PHE A 54 10.56 12.38 5.97
CA PHE A 54 11.87 12.93 5.64
C PHE A 54 11.88 14.44 5.92
N PRO A 55 12.43 14.88 7.07
CA PRO A 55 12.27 16.26 7.54
C PRO A 55 12.88 17.32 6.60
N ASP A 56 13.91 16.95 5.84
CA ASP A 56 14.63 17.85 4.94
C ASP A 56 14.07 17.83 3.51
N VAL A 57 12.99 17.08 3.26
CA VAL A 57 12.35 16.99 1.93
C VAL A 57 11.08 17.84 1.89
N HIS A 58 11.11 18.90 1.09
CA HIS A 58 10.00 19.81 0.93
C HIS A 58 8.97 19.28 -0.06
N THR A 59 7.93 18.59 0.45
CA THR A 59 6.86 18.00 -0.34
C THR A 59 5.57 18.79 -0.24
N ARG A 60 4.91 19.02 -1.39
CA ARG A 60 3.55 19.56 -1.45
C ARG A 60 2.65 18.61 -2.26
N ILE A 61 1.41 18.47 -1.82
CA ILE A 61 0.38 17.69 -2.52
C ILE A 61 -0.80 18.60 -2.82
N VAL A 62 -1.10 18.77 -4.11
CA VAL A 62 -2.20 19.63 -4.59
C VAL A 62 -3.40 18.82 -5.03
N GLU A 63 -4.59 19.35 -4.76
CA GLU A 63 -5.86 18.72 -5.10
C GLU A 63 -6.82 19.74 -5.68
N ARG A 64 -7.47 19.39 -6.82
CA ARG A 64 -8.41 20.28 -7.50
C ARG A 64 -9.74 20.48 -6.77
N ARG A 65 -10.15 19.53 -5.92
CA ARG A 65 -11.36 19.66 -5.10
C ARG A 65 -11.18 20.77 -4.06
N PRO A 66 -12.27 21.42 -3.66
CA PRO A 66 -12.23 22.48 -2.65
C PRO A 66 -11.87 21.96 -1.25
N HIS A 67 -12.16 20.71 -0.97
CA HIS A 67 -11.95 20.07 0.33
C HIS A 67 -11.65 18.56 0.16
N ARG A 68 -11.49 17.86 1.28
CA ARG A 68 -11.26 16.42 1.32
C ARG A 68 -12.37 15.64 0.59
N LEU A 69 -12.06 14.43 0.19
CA LEU A 69 -13.05 13.49 -0.31
C LEU A 69 -14.02 13.11 0.83
N GLU A 70 -15.31 13.11 0.58
CA GLU A 70 -16.33 12.71 1.55
C GLU A 70 -16.82 11.28 1.31
N ILE A 71 -17.06 10.94 0.05
CA ILE A 71 -17.46 9.60 -0.38
C ILE A 71 -16.56 9.15 -1.51
N GLY A 72 -15.89 8.00 -1.34
CA GLY A 72 -15.01 7.41 -2.36
C GLY A 72 -15.71 6.36 -3.21
N GLN A 73 -15.11 6.09 -4.36
CA GLN A 73 -15.60 5.05 -5.28
C GLN A 73 -15.14 3.65 -4.86
N ALA A 74 -13.90 3.54 -4.33
CA ALA A 74 -13.34 2.29 -3.84
C ALA A 74 -13.69 2.05 -2.37
N ASP A 75 -13.72 0.79 -1.97
CA ASP A 75 -14.06 0.36 -0.62
C ASP A 75 -13.34 -0.91 -0.15
N GLY A 76 -12.91 -1.79 -1.07
CA GLY A 76 -12.22 -3.03 -0.74
C GLY A 76 -10.75 -2.81 -0.38
N ILE A 77 -10.35 -3.22 0.82
CA ILE A 77 -8.99 -3.15 1.34
C ILE A 77 -8.48 -4.56 1.58
N GLN A 78 -7.52 -4.96 0.78
CA GLN A 78 -6.91 -6.27 0.86
C GLN A 78 -5.93 -6.36 2.04
N ALA A 79 -5.72 -7.56 2.56
CA ALA A 79 -4.87 -7.82 3.72
C ALA A 79 -3.46 -7.21 3.58
N ARG A 80 -2.85 -7.24 2.39
CA ARG A 80 -1.55 -6.60 2.14
C ARG A 80 -1.57 -5.09 2.38
N SER A 81 -2.68 -4.41 2.08
CA SER A 81 -2.84 -2.97 2.36
C SER A 81 -3.05 -2.71 3.84
N VAL A 82 -3.70 -3.62 4.58
CA VAL A 82 -3.80 -3.51 6.04
C VAL A 82 -2.43 -3.69 6.70
N GLU A 83 -1.57 -4.62 6.21
CA GLU A 83 -0.16 -4.70 6.62
C GLU A 83 0.57 -3.37 6.39
N THR A 84 0.29 -2.68 5.28
CA THR A 84 0.81 -1.35 4.99
C THR A 84 0.30 -0.32 6.00
N PHE A 85 -1.00 -0.31 6.30
CA PHE A 85 -1.57 0.60 7.32
C PHE A 85 -0.96 0.36 8.71
N GLN A 86 -0.59 -0.89 9.03
CA GLN A 86 0.15 -1.21 10.24
C GLN A 86 1.53 -0.54 10.26
N ALA A 87 2.23 -0.47 9.13
CA ALA A 87 3.50 0.25 9.03
C ALA A 87 3.32 1.77 9.24
N PHE A 88 2.22 2.34 8.75
CA PHE A 88 1.84 3.73 9.02
C PHE A 88 1.21 3.93 10.42
N GLY A 89 0.84 2.86 11.13
CA GLY A 89 0.42 2.87 12.52
C GLY A 89 -1.04 3.23 12.77
N PHE A 90 -1.93 2.92 11.82
CA PHE A 90 -3.38 3.13 11.96
C PHE A 90 -4.23 1.91 11.50
N ALA A 91 -3.62 0.71 11.43
CA ALA A 91 -4.37 -0.49 11.00
C ALA A 91 -5.51 -0.83 11.97
N SER A 92 -5.29 -0.71 13.29
CA SER A 92 -6.33 -0.97 14.30
C SER A 92 -7.54 -0.07 14.14
N GLU A 93 -7.30 1.20 13.89
CA GLU A 93 -8.36 2.21 13.72
C GLU A 93 -9.21 1.95 12.47
N ILE A 94 -8.58 1.53 11.37
CA ILE A 94 -9.31 1.17 10.15
C ILE A 94 -10.07 -0.15 10.34
N ILE A 95 -9.49 -1.14 11.02
CA ILE A 95 -10.18 -2.41 11.31
C ILE A 95 -11.44 -2.15 12.15
N ASP A 96 -11.34 -1.31 13.18
CA ASP A 96 -12.48 -0.99 14.05
C ASP A 96 -13.63 -0.27 13.31
N GLU A 97 -13.33 0.49 12.24
CA GLU A 97 -14.32 1.20 11.43
C GLU A 97 -14.92 0.35 10.29
N ALA A 98 -14.20 -0.68 9.84
CA ALA A 98 -14.50 -1.43 8.63
C ALA A 98 -15.54 -2.55 8.85
N PHE A 99 -15.95 -3.14 7.74
CA PHE A 99 -16.58 -4.45 7.72
C PHE A 99 -15.52 -5.50 7.39
N ASP A 100 -15.39 -6.54 8.23
CA ASP A 100 -14.48 -7.67 8.01
C ASP A 100 -15.11 -8.65 7.02
N LEU A 101 -14.42 -8.88 5.91
CA LEU A 101 -14.86 -9.80 4.89
C LEU A 101 -14.17 -11.15 5.09
N THR A 102 -14.93 -12.16 5.51
CA THR A 102 -14.42 -13.49 5.85
C THR A 102 -14.82 -14.58 4.86
N SER A 103 -15.87 -14.33 4.07
CA SER A 103 -16.39 -15.32 3.13
C SER A 103 -17.09 -14.68 1.94
N MET A 104 -17.23 -15.45 0.86
CA MET A 104 -17.97 -15.10 -0.34
C MET A 104 -18.97 -16.20 -0.69
N ALA A 105 -20.24 -15.84 -0.85
CA ALA A 105 -21.30 -16.74 -1.27
C ALA A 105 -21.51 -16.66 -2.80
N PHE A 106 -21.80 -17.81 -3.40
CA PHE A 106 -22.10 -17.94 -4.83
C PHE A 106 -23.55 -18.36 -5.01
N TRP A 107 -24.29 -17.57 -5.78
CA TRP A 107 -25.70 -17.76 -6.08
C TRP A 107 -25.89 -17.96 -7.57
N ASN A 108 -26.58 -19.02 -7.94
CA ASN A 108 -26.80 -19.36 -9.35
C ASN A 108 -28.30 -19.67 -9.59
N PRO A 109 -28.76 -19.68 -10.85
CA PRO A 109 -30.12 -20.10 -11.16
C PRO A 109 -30.46 -21.49 -10.58
N ALA A 110 -31.68 -21.66 -10.09
CA ALA A 110 -32.16 -22.96 -9.63
C ALA A 110 -32.32 -23.91 -10.81
N GLU A 111 -32.08 -25.23 -10.60
CA GLU A 111 -32.16 -26.24 -11.65
C GLU A 111 -33.57 -26.38 -12.24
N ASP A 112 -34.60 -26.20 -11.42
CA ASP A 112 -36.00 -26.34 -11.75
C ASP A 112 -36.69 -25.05 -12.19
N ASP A 113 -36.09 -23.88 -11.88
CA ASP A 113 -36.62 -22.56 -12.26
C ASP A 113 -35.46 -21.55 -12.44
N ALA A 114 -35.04 -21.34 -13.68
CA ALA A 114 -33.95 -20.42 -14.02
C ALA A 114 -34.21 -18.94 -13.67
N ASP A 115 -35.46 -18.56 -13.39
CA ASP A 115 -35.84 -17.20 -12.99
C ASP A 115 -35.68 -16.96 -11.47
N THR A 116 -35.30 -17.99 -10.72
CA THR A 116 -34.99 -17.92 -9.28
C THR A 116 -33.55 -18.29 -9.01
N ILE A 117 -33.00 -17.77 -7.92
CA ILE A 117 -31.61 -18.02 -7.51
C ILE A 117 -31.56 -18.87 -6.25
N VAL A 118 -30.51 -19.73 -6.15
CA VAL A 118 -30.19 -20.53 -4.97
C VAL A 118 -28.71 -20.38 -4.65
N ARG A 119 -28.36 -20.48 -3.35
CA ARG A 119 -26.96 -20.48 -2.94
C ARG A 119 -26.35 -21.85 -3.25
N THR A 120 -25.36 -21.87 -4.14
CA THR A 120 -24.68 -23.09 -4.57
C THR A 120 -23.42 -23.39 -3.78
N SER A 121 -22.71 -22.35 -3.32
CA SER A 121 -21.51 -22.53 -2.51
C SER A 121 -21.20 -21.33 -1.62
N LEU A 122 -20.31 -21.55 -0.63
CA LEU A 122 -19.73 -20.55 0.24
C LEU A 122 -18.22 -20.84 0.32
N ALA A 123 -17.38 -19.89 -0.02
CA ALA A 123 -15.91 -19.99 0.07
C ALA A 123 -15.38 -19.06 1.16
N GLU A 124 -14.37 -19.49 1.90
CA GLU A 124 -13.60 -18.62 2.78
C GLU A 124 -12.76 -17.64 1.95
N ASP A 125 -12.58 -16.41 2.45
CA ASP A 125 -11.81 -15.37 1.75
C ASP A 125 -10.30 -15.62 1.85
N ASP A 126 -9.81 -16.12 3.00
CA ASP A 126 -8.42 -16.52 3.23
C ASP A 126 -8.33 -17.89 3.91
N PRO A 127 -8.54 -19.00 3.17
CA PRO A 127 -8.59 -20.35 3.75
C PRO A 127 -7.22 -20.83 4.26
N GLU A 128 -6.12 -20.21 3.81
CA GLU A 128 -4.76 -20.62 4.18
C GLU A 128 -4.12 -19.72 5.25
N GLY A 129 -4.82 -18.67 5.72
CA GLY A 129 -4.30 -17.74 6.70
C GLY A 129 -3.02 -17.05 6.23
N VAL A 130 -3.04 -16.51 4.99
CA VAL A 130 -1.87 -15.92 4.36
C VAL A 130 -1.42 -14.66 5.08
N SER A 131 -2.35 -13.96 5.74
CA SER A 131 -2.08 -12.80 6.59
C SER A 131 -2.82 -12.91 7.92
N GLU A 132 -2.25 -12.30 8.95
CA GLU A 132 -2.90 -12.06 10.23
C GLU A 132 -3.93 -10.92 10.19
N PHE A 133 -4.00 -10.19 9.08
CA PHE A 133 -4.94 -9.10 8.88
C PHE A 133 -6.10 -9.53 7.97
N PRO A 134 -7.33 -9.06 8.26
CA PRO A 134 -8.49 -9.37 7.45
C PRO A 134 -8.52 -8.60 6.12
N HIS A 135 -9.34 -9.07 5.18
CA HIS A 135 -9.84 -8.29 4.07
C HIS A 135 -10.97 -7.38 4.57
N LEU A 136 -10.88 -6.08 4.30
CA LEU A 136 -11.77 -5.08 4.86
C LEU A 136 -12.60 -4.40 3.77
N ILE A 137 -13.79 -3.95 4.15
CA ILE A 137 -14.59 -3.01 3.37
C ILE A 137 -14.78 -1.74 4.20
N VAL A 138 -14.29 -0.61 3.68
CA VAL A 138 -14.37 0.69 4.35
C VAL A 138 -14.37 1.82 3.32
N ASN A 139 -15.06 2.90 3.60
CA ASN A 139 -15.11 4.07 2.73
C ASN A 139 -13.69 4.62 2.46
N GLN A 140 -13.33 4.76 1.18
CA GLN A 140 -12.05 5.32 0.74
C GLN A 140 -11.69 6.64 1.45
N ALA A 141 -12.68 7.49 1.73
CA ALA A 141 -12.44 8.78 2.39
C ALA A 141 -11.82 8.59 3.79
N ARG A 142 -12.19 7.52 4.53
CA ARG A 142 -11.64 7.24 5.86
C ARG A 142 -10.15 6.87 5.79
N ILE A 143 -9.75 6.14 4.77
CA ILE A 143 -8.34 5.82 4.53
C ILE A 143 -7.53 7.09 4.28
N LEU A 144 -8.08 8.01 3.47
CA LEU A 144 -7.43 9.30 3.19
C LEU A 144 -7.37 10.17 4.46
N ASP A 145 -8.40 10.15 5.31
CA ASP A 145 -8.41 10.86 6.59
C ASP A 145 -7.29 10.36 7.53
N TRP A 146 -7.07 9.04 7.61
CA TRP A 146 -5.99 8.47 8.42
C TRP A 146 -4.60 8.79 7.88
N PHE A 147 -4.40 8.80 6.56
CA PHE A 147 -3.15 9.30 5.97
C PHE A 147 -2.96 10.80 6.24
N ALA A 148 -4.03 11.60 6.19
CA ALA A 148 -3.95 13.02 6.50
C ALA A 148 -3.59 13.26 7.98
N GLU A 149 -4.17 12.49 8.91
CA GLU A 149 -3.82 12.54 10.33
C GLU A 149 -2.36 12.10 10.58
N TYR A 150 -1.90 11.04 9.88
CA TYR A 150 -0.50 10.63 9.92
C TYR A 150 0.44 11.74 9.47
N MET A 151 0.18 12.36 8.30
CA MET A 151 0.97 13.45 7.76
C MET A 151 0.99 14.67 8.66
N LYS A 152 -0.16 15.04 9.23
CA LYS A 152 -0.31 16.16 10.17
C LYS A 152 0.59 16.02 11.40
N ASN A 153 0.84 14.79 11.86
CA ASN A 153 1.68 14.47 13.00
C ASN A 153 3.10 14.01 12.60
N SER A 154 3.46 14.07 11.32
CA SER A 154 4.79 13.74 10.79
C SER A 154 5.80 14.87 11.05
N PRO A 155 7.11 14.65 10.87
CA PRO A 155 8.13 15.70 11.00
C PRO A 155 7.88 16.93 10.13
N THR A 156 7.38 16.77 8.91
CA THR A 156 7.13 17.89 7.98
C THR A 156 5.75 18.54 8.11
N ARG A 157 4.87 18.01 8.96
CA ARG A 157 3.50 18.51 9.12
C ARG A 157 2.73 18.60 7.78
N ALA A 158 2.95 17.68 6.87
CA ALA A 158 2.38 17.70 5.55
C ALA A 158 0.83 17.63 5.57
N ARG A 159 0.21 18.27 4.60
CA ARG A 159 -1.25 18.26 4.41
C ARG A 159 -1.56 18.56 2.95
N PRO A 160 -2.70 18.12 2.40
CA PRO A 160 -3.13 18.50 1.06
C PRO A 160 -3.43 20.00 0.94
N ASP A 161 -3.03 20.57 -0.19
CA ASP A 161 -3.34 21.93 -0.61
C ASP A 161 -4.54 21.85 -1.58
N TYR A 162 -5.74 22.07 -1.06
CA TYR A 162 -6.98 21.98 -1.83
C TYR A 162 -7.22 23.19 -2.73
N GLY A 163 -8.02 23.02 -3.78
CA GLY A 163 -8.41 24.07 -4.71
C GLY A 163 -7.34 24.43 -5.72
N TRP A 164 -6.44 23.49 -6.08
CA TRP A 164 -5.41 23.65 -7.10
C TRP A 164 -5.46 22.54 -8.14
N ALA A 165 -5.75 22.87 -9.39
CA ALA A 165 -5.71 21.96 -10.52
C ALA A 165 -4.40 22.10 -11.30
N PHE A 166 -3.80 20.97 -11.66
CA PHE A 166 -2.69 20.94 -12.61
C PHE A 166 -3.17 21.31 -14.01
N GLU A 167 -2.42 22.20 -14.70
CA GLU A 167 -2.69 22.58 -16.09
C GLU A 167 -1.64 22.03 -17.05
N THR A 168 -0.38 22.37 -16.82
CA THR A 168 0.74 21.95 -17.67
C THR A 168 2.04 21.91 -16.88
N LEU A 169 3.03 21.26 -17.45
CA LEU A 169 4.41 21.31 -16.99
C LEU A 169 5.36 21.50 -18.17
N GLU A 170 6.52 22.07 -17.87
CA GLU A 170 7.66 22.21 -18.76
C GLU A 170 8.91 21.76 -18.00
N ASP A 171 9.68 20.83 -18.58
CA ASP A 171 11.01 20.51 -18.08
C ASP A 171 12.00 21.47 -18.71
N THR A 172 12.48 22.41 -17.91
CA THR A 172 13.40 23.46 -18.37
C THR A 172 14.84 23.00 -18.45
N ASN A 173 15.15 21.80 -17.86
CA ASN A 173 16.52 21.30 -17.69
C ASN A 173 17.48 22.32 -17.06
N ASP A 174 16.96 23.28 -16.30
CA ASP A 174 17.71 24.40 -15.74
C ASP A 174 17.53 24.48 -14.22
N GLY A 175 18.64 24.67 -13.51
CA GLY A 175 18.67 24.86 -12.08
C GLY A 175 18.39 23.58 -11.25
N GLU A 176 18.25 23.80 -9.95
CA GLU A 176 18.02 22.72 -8.97
C GLU A 176 16.57 22.19 -9.01
N HIS A 177 15.62 23.03 -9.49
CA HIS A 177 14.19 22.70 -9.62
C HIS A 177 13.77 22.81 -11.09
N PRO A 178 14.12 21.80 -11.93
CA PRO A 178 14.00 21.91 -13.39
C PRO A 178 12.57 21.85 -13.91
N VAL A 179 11.60 21.32 -13.13
CA VAL A 179 10.22 21.15 -13.61
C VAL A 179 9.40 22.38 -13.24
N LEU A 180 9.04 23.18 -14.23
CA LEU A 180 8.12 24.32 -14.09
C LEU A 180 6.68 23.82 -14.25
N VAL A 181 5.84 24.00 -13.24
CA VAL A 181 4.45 23.55 -13.22
C VAL A 181 3.51 24.73 -13.15
N THR A 182 2.51 24.77 -14.03
CA THR A 182 1.41 25.73 -13.97
C THR A 182 0.21 25.07 -13.29
N LEU A 183 -0.23 25.69 -12.20
CA LEU A 183 -1.41 25.31 -11.43
C LEU A 183 -2.50 26.37 -11.60
N ARG A 184 -3.76 25.96 -11.59
CA ARG A 184 -4.93 26.85 -11.62
C ARG A 184 -5.70 26.76 -10.32
N ARG A 185 -6.07 27.90 -9.77
CA ARG A 185 -6.97 27.98 -8.62
C ARG A 185 -8.39 27.57 -9.03
N THR A 186 -9.02 26.67 -8.28
CA THR A 186 -10.37 26.16 -8.55
C THR A 186 -11.39 26.61 -7.52
N VAL A 187 -10.94 27.43 -6.54
CA VAL A 187 -11.79 27.95 -5.46
C VAL A 187 -11.60 29.46 -5.33
N ASP A 188 -12.65 30.12 -4.79
CA ASP A 188 -12.62 31.53 -4.43
C ASP A 188 -11.77 31.80 -3.17
N ALA A 189 -11.78 33.04 -2.67
CA ALA A 189 -11.05 33.47 -1.48
C ALA A 189 -11.58 32.81 -0.20
N GLU A 190 -12.84 32.46 -0.17
CA GLU A 190 -13.54 31.81 0.93
C GLU A 190 -13.35 30.27 0.91
N GLY A 191 -12.78 29.71 -0.18
CA GLY A 191 -12.52 28.27 -0.34
C GLY A 191 -13.66 27.50 -1.00
N ASN A 192 -14.69 28.17 -1.53
CA ASN A 192 -15.78 27.52 -2.25
C ASN A 192 -15.38 27.26 -3.71
N ALA A 193 -15.91 26.19 -4.31
CA ALA A 193 -15.66 25.87 -5.71
C ALA A 193 -16.13 27.01 -6.62
N LEU A 194 -15.30 27.39 -7.59
CA LEU A 194 -15.68 28.33 -8.64
C LEU A 194 -16.73 27.70 -9.56
N GLU A 195 -17.72 28.48 -10.00
CA GLU A 195 -18.72 28.03 -10.99
C GLU A 195 -18.05 27.58 -12.30
N ASP A 196 -17.04 28.33 -12.76
CA ASP A 196 -16.15 27.93 -13.85
C ASP A 196 -14.73 27.78 -13.33
N PRO A 197 -14.27 26.54 -13.08
CA PRO A 197 -12.90 26.28 -12.64
C PRO A 197 -11.82 26.77 -13.61
N ALA A 198 -12.17 26.98 -14.92
CA ALA A 198 -11.23 27.50 -15.91
C ALA A 198 -10.98 29.01 -15.77
N SER A 199 -11.85 29.74 -15.07
CA SER A 199 -11.73 31.19 -14.85
C SER A 199 -10.74 31.56 -13.74
N GLY A 200 -10.33 30.61 -12.89
CA GLY A 200 -9.46 30.89 -11.75
C GLY A 200 -8.05 31.33 -12.17
N PRO A 201 -7.34 32.10 -11.32
CA PRO A 201 -5.99 32.55 -11.63
C PRO A 201 -5.00 31.38 -11.66
N THR A 202 -3.97 31.51 -12.49
CA THR A 202 -2.87 30.55 -12.57
C THR A 202 -1.70 30.99 -11.69
N ARG A 203 -0.93 30.00 -11.22
CA ARG A 203 0.33 30.16 -10.52
C ARG A 203 1.37 29.21 -11.10
N GLN A 204 2.59 29.66 -11.23
CA GLN A 204 3.72 28.83 -11.58
C GLN A 204 4.52 28.49 -10.33
N VAL A 205 4.94 27.23 -10.22
CA VAL A 205 5.84 26.71 -9.17
C VAL A 205 6.90 25.82 -9.80
N ARG A 206 8.02 25.65 -9.15
CA ARG A 206 9.12 24.80 -9.60
C ARG A 206 9.29 23.60 -8.64
N ALA A 207 9.62 22.44 -9.20
CA ALA A 207 9.89 21.23 -8.44
C ALA A 207 11.12 20.49 -8.96
N LYS A 208 11.81 19.75 -8.06
CA LYS A 208 12.82 18.77 -8.49
C LYS A 208 12.12 17.57 -9.14
N TYR A 209 11.05 17.10 -8.51
CA TYR A 209 10.24 15.99 -8.98
C TYR A 209 8.74 16.32 -8.99
N VAL A 210 8.05 15.84 -10.01
CA VAL A 210 6.58 15.91 -10.10
C VAL A 210 5.99 14.51 -10.12
N VAL A 211 4.97 14.27 -9.31
CA VAL A 211 4.29 12.98 -9.19
C VAL A 211 2.83 13.14 -9.59
N GLY A 212 2.45 12.58 -10.73
CA GLY A 212 1.09 12.58 -11.24
C GLY A 212 0.26 11.44 -10.64
N ALA A 213 -0.58 11.75 -9.65
CA ALA A 213 -1.58 10.88 -9.03
C ALA A 213 -3.01 11.37 -9.31
N ASP A 214 -3.21 11.97 -10.47
CA ASP A 214 -4.41 12.72 -10.88
C ASP A 214 -5.46 11.85 -11.62
N GLY A 215 -5.36 10.52 -11.45
CA GLY A 215 -6.37 9.55 -11.83
C GLY A 215 -6.41 9.21 -13.31
N ALA A 216 -7.43 8.44 -13.72
CA ALA A 216 -7.55 7.90 -15.09
C ALA A 216 -7.51 8.96 -16.20
N GLY A 217 -8.04 10.16 -15.92
CA GLY A 217 -8.01 11.31 -16.82
C GLY A 217 -6.69 12.11 -16.83
N SER A 218 -5.64 11.62 -16.18
CA SER A 218 -4.38 12.31 -15.88
C SER A 218 -3.93 13.30 -16.93
N ARG A 219 -3.79 14.56 -16.51
CA ARG A 219 -3.19 15.64 -17.31
C ARG A 219 -1.66 15.57 -17.25
N VAL A 220 -1.09 15.12 -16.12
CA VAL A 220 0.36 14.93 -15.98
C VAL A 220 0.84 13.88 -16.99
N ARG A 221 0.15 12.73 -17.10
CA ARG A 221 0.44 11.71 -18.12
C ARG A 221 0.47 12.28 -19.53
N LYS A 222 -0.55 13.07 -19.89
CA LYS A 222 -0.65 13.70 -21.21
C LYS A 222 0.49 14.72 -21.43
N ALA A 223 0.84 15.50 -20.42
CA ALA A 223 1.90 16.50 -20.49
C ALA A 223 3.28 15.88 -20.77
N ILE A 224 3.57 14.69 -20.23
CA ILE A 224 4.80 13.95 -20.54
C ILE A 224 4.69 13.08 -21.82
N GLY A 225 3.56 13.14 -22.55
CA GLY A 225 3.38 12.49 -23.85
C GLY A 225 2.94 11.03 -23.80
N HIS A 226 2.54 10.52 -22.65
CA HIS A 226 2.05 9.17 -22.52
C HIS A 226 0.53 9.05 -22.73
N THR A 227 0.12 7.91 -23.26
CA THR A 227 -1.27 7.58 -23.51
C THR A 227 -1.63 6.26 -22.81
N LEU A 228 -2.89 6.12 -22.41
CA LEU A 228 -3.44 4.84 -21.98
C LEU A 228 -3.82 4.01 -23.22
N THR A 229 -3.29 2.81 -23.32
CA THR A 229 -3.60 1.83 -24.36
C THR A 229 -4.19 0.58 -23.73
N GLY A 230 -5.07 -0.11 -24.46
CA GLY A 230 -5.74 -1.32 -24.01
C GLY A 230 -7.18 -1.40 -24.49
N ASP A 231 -7.89 -2.40 -24.00
CA ASP A 231 -9.28 -2.67 -24.42
C ASP A 231 -10.21 -1.68 -23.72
N ALA A 232 -11.07 -1.01 -24.49
CA ALA A 232 -12.29 -0.44 -23.94
C ALA A 232 -13.18 -1.61 -23.57
N ALA A 233 -13.63 -1.71 -22.33
CA ALA A 233 -14.56 -2.76 -21.98
C ALA A 233 -15.89 -2.48 -22.66
N ASN A 234 -16.43 -3.52 -23.23
CA ASN A 234 -17.76 -3.52 -23.83
C ASN A 234 -18.85 -3.81 -22.78
N HIS A 235 -18.59 -3.53 -21.49
CA HIS A 235 -19.49 -3.89 -20.40
C HIS A 235 -19.63 -2.76 -19.38
N ALA A 236 -20.86 -2.50 -18.93
CA ALA A 236 -21.16 -1.48 -17.94
C ALA A 236 -21.81 -2.05 -16.68
N TRP A 237 -21.56 -1.38 -15.56
CA TRP A 237 -22.08 -1.75 -14.26
C TRP A 237 -22.72 -0.54 -13.58
N GLY A 238 -23.98 -0.69 -13.17
CA GLY A 238 -24.63 0.23 -12.28
C GLY A 238 -24.20 -0.07 -10.85
N VAL A 239 -23.70 0.92 -10.12
CA VAL A 239 -23.24 0.75 -8.74
C VAL A 239 -24.05 1.61 -7.83
N MET A 240 -24.54 1.06 -6.71
CA MET A 240 -25.25 1.79 -5.69
C MET A 240 -24.86 1.35 -4.28
N ASP A 241 -24.71 2.33 -3.39
CA ASP A 241 -24.63 2.13 -1.94
C ASP A 241 -26.01 2.39 -1.36
N ALA A 242 -26.65 1.37 -0.81
CA ALA A 242 -28.05 1.41 -0.45
C ALA A 242 -28.36 0.90 0.96
N LEU A 243 -29.44 1.44 1.50
CA LEU A 243 -30.16 0.91 2.66
C LEU A 243 -31.49 0.33 2.15
N ALA A 244 -31.77 -0.92 2.47
CA ALA A 244 -32.98 -1.58 2.00
C ALA A 244 -33.55 -2.55 3.05
N ASP A 245 -34.86 -2.80 2.94
CA ASP A 245 -35.51 -3.92 3.57
C ASP A 245 -35.54 -5.10 2.57
N THR A 246 -35.10 -6.30 3.01
CA THR A 246 -34.95 -7.45 2.14
C THR A 246 -35.01 -8.74 2.94
N ASP A 247 -35.57 -9.79 2.33
CA ASP A 247 -35.54 -11.17 2.83
C ASP A 247 -34.39 -12.00 2.22
N PHE A 248 -33.47 -11.37 1.44
CA PHE A 248 -32.29 -12.03 0.92
C PHE A 248 -31.34 -12.42 2.07
N PRO A 249 -31.10 -13.73 2.29
CA PRO A 249 -30.44 -14.19 3.52
C PRO A 249 -28.98 -13.76 3.63
N ASP A 250 -28.28 -13.56 2.48
CA ASP A 250 -26.86 -13.23 2.44
C ASP A 250 -26.60 -11.71 2.21
N ILE A 251 -27.54 -10.85 2.59
CA ILE A 251 -27.38 -9.38 2.40
C ILE A 251 -26.14 -8.82 3.13
N ARG A 252 -25.63 -9.51 4.17
CA ARG A 252 -24.42 -9.16 4.92
C ARG A 252 -23.24 -10.07 4.60
N THR A 253 -23.28 -10.80 3.48
CA THR A 253 -22.18 -11.61 2.97
C THR A 253 -21.80 -11.09 1.58
N LYS A 254 -20.50 -11.08 1.22
CA LYS A 254 -20.09 -10.81 -0.16
C LYS A 254 -20.67 -11.90 -1.06
N CYS A 255 -21.37 -11.52 -2.13
CA CYS A 255 -22.02 -12.48 -3.01
C CYS A 255 -21.71 -12.21 -4.48
N ALA A 256 -21.35 -13.27 -5.20
CA ALA A 256 -21.46 -13.31 -6.65
C ALA A 256 -22.81 -13.97 -7.00
N ILE A 257 -23.69 -13.22 -7.65
CA ILE A 257 -25.05 -13.64 -7.96
C ILE A 257 -25.20 -13.67 -9.48
N HIS A 258 -25.53 -14.82 -10.03
CA HIS A 258 -25.91 -15.02 -11.43
C HIS A 258 -27.37 -15.42 -11.51
N SER A 259 -28.11 -14.85 -12.46
CA SER A 259 -29.49 -15.22 -12.78
C SER A 259 -29.71 -15.16 -14.28
N SER A 260 -30.88 -15.62 -14.75
CA SER A 260 -31.32 -15.44 -16.15
C SER A 260 -31.44 -13.97 -16.56
N SER A 261 -31.58 -13.06 -15.60
CA SER A 261 -31.78 -11.61 -15.79
C SER A 261 -30.50 -10.78 -15.72
N GLY A 262 -29.33 -11.40 -15.47
CA GLY A 262 -28.04 -10.73 -15.33
C GLY A 262 -27.29 -11.14 -14.07
N SER A 263 -26.29 -10.35 -13.67
CA SER A 263 -25.48 -10.64 -12.50
C SER A 263 -25.36 -9.46 -11.52
N ILE A 264 -25.11 -9.78 -10.25
CA ILE A 264 -24.80 -8.82 -9.19
C ILE A 264 -23.55 -9.26 -8.45
N LEU A 265 -22.65 -8.32 -8.18
CA LEU A 265 -21.69 -8.45 -7.08
C LEU A 265 -22.21 -7.61 -5.92
N LEU A 266 -22.58 -8.28 -4.82
CA LEU A 266 -23.03 -7.63 -3.59
C LEU A 266 -21.88 -7.62 -2.58
N ILE A 267 -21.66 -6.47 -1.94
CA ILE A 267 -20.60 -6.26 -0.95
C ILE A 267 -21.20 -5.54 0.25
N PRO A 268 -21.21 -6.16 1.44
CA PRO A 268 -21.58 -5.45 2.67
C PRO A 268 -20.64 -4.28 2.92
N ARG A 269 -21.19 -3.22 3.52
CA ARG A 269 -20.43 -2.04 3.89
C ARG A 269 -20.40 -1.86 5.42
N GLU A 270 -19.54 -0.96 5.86
CA GLU A 270 -19.45 -0.50 7.24
C GLU A 270 -20.81 -0.01 7.78
N GLY A 271 -20.95 0.10 9.11
CA GLY A 271 -22.12 0.66 9.78
C GLY A 271 -23.31 -0.30 9.95
N GLY A 272 -23.17 -1.59 9.60
CA GLY A 272 -24.13 -2.63 9.93
C GLY A 272 -25.31 -2.81 8.97
N HIS A 273 -25.74 -1.77 8.25
CA HIS A 273 -26.89 -1.81 7.35
C HIS A 273 -26.57 -1.51 5.91
N LEU A 274 -25.57 -0.68 5.65
CA LEU A 274 -25.20 -0.27 4.29
C LEU A 274 -24.60 -1.46 3.52
N PHE A 275 -24.95 -1.56 2.24
CA PHE A 275 -24.35 -2.51 1.31
C PHE A 275 -24.15 -1.85 -0.06
N ARG A 276 -23.22 -2.39 -0.85
CA ARG A 276 -22.96 -2.00 -2.23
C ARG A 276 -23.40 -3.09 -3.18
N MET A 277 -24.10 -2.71 -4.24
CA MET A 277 -24.39 -3.59 -5.37
C MET A 277 -23.75 -3.07 -6.64
N TYR A 278 -23.02 -3.94 -7.33
CA TYR A 278 -22.64 -3.79 -8.72
C TYR A 278 -23.64 -4.59 -9.55
N VAL A 279 -24.53 -3.91 -10.27
CA VAL A 279 -25.60 -4.50 -11.06
C VAL A 279 -25.20 -4.48 -12.53
N ASP A 280 -25.21 -5.62 -13.19
CA ASP A 280 -24.87 -5.77 -14.58
C ASP A 280 -25.84 -4.98 -15.47
N LEU A 281 -25.30 -4.08 -16.29
CA LEU A 281 -26.07 -3.32 -17.31
C LEU A 281 -25.92 -3.90 -18.71
N GLY A 282 -25.08 -4.95 -18.88
CA GLY A 282 -24.86 -5.63 -20.14
C GLY A 282 -23.73 -5.03 -20.98
N GLU A 283 -23.62 -5.55 -22.21
CA GLU A 283 -22.64 -5.07 -23.18
C GLU A 283 -22.95 -3.65 -23.64
N VAL A 284 -21.89 -2.84 -23.79
CA VAL A 284 -21.95 -1.48 -24.29
C VAL A 284 -21.57 -1.49 -25.77
N PRO A 285 -22.46 -1.09 -26.68
CA PRO A 285 -22.14 -0.96 -28.11
C PRO A 285 -20.98 0.01 -28.34
N ALA A 286 -20.12 -0.27 -29.32
CA ALA A 286 -18.96 0.58 -29.64
C ALA A 286 -19.35 2.03 -30.02
N ASP A 287 -20.56 2.26 -30.45
CA ASP A 287 -21.14 3.55 -30.84
C ASP A 287 -22.02 4.19 -29.74
N ASP A 288 -22.04 3.63 -28.54
CA ASP A 288 -22.85 4.13 -27.42
C ASP A 288 -22.52 5.59 -27.03
N ASN A 289 -21.29 6.03 -27.27
CA ASN A 289 -20.82 7.37 -26.90
C ASN A 289 -21.06 7.73 -25.43
N HIS A 290 -20.84 6.77 -24.53
CA HIS A 290 -21.04 6.90 -23.09
C HIS A 290 -22.47 7.17 -22.62
N LYS A 291 -23.48 6.89 -23.42
CA LYS A 291 -24.90 7.04 -23.04
C LYS A 291 -25.26 6.14 -21.87
N VAL A 292 -24.66 4.95 -21.78
CA VAL A 292 -24.87 4.01 -20.65
C VAL A 292 -24.60 4.67 -19.31
N ARG A 293 -23.72 5.67 -19.22
CA ARG A 293 -23.45 6.44 -17.97
C ARG A 293 -24.64 7.25 -17.50
N GLN A 294 -25.64 7.44 -18.34
CA GLN A 294 -26.87 8.16 -18.02
C GLN A 294 -27.99 7.22 -17.57
N THR A 295 -27.70 5.92 -17.38
CA THR A 295 -28.70 4.96 -16.87
C THR A 295 -29.25 5.48 -15.53
N PRO A 296 -30.58 5.70 -15.43
CA PRO A 296 -31.18 6.25 -14.22
C PRO A 296 -31.12 5.23 -13.06
N LEU A 297 -31.08 5.74 -11.84
CA LEU A 297 -30.99 4.92 -10.63
C LEU A 297 -32.14 3.92 -10.52
N GLU A 298 -33.34 4.32 -10.89
CA GLU A 298 -34.54 3.48 -10.87
C GLU A 298 -34.40 2.24 -11.75
N GLU A 299 -33.69 2.36 -12.86
CA GLU A 299 -33.39 1.21 -13.75
C GLU A 299 -32.39 0.26 -13.10
N ILE A 300 -31.37 0.78 -12.39
CA ILE A 300 -30.39 -0.03 -11.64
C ILE A 300 -31.12 -0.83 -10.55
N ILE A 301 -31.99 -0.16 -9.77
CA ILE A 301 -32.79 -0.80 -8.72
C ILE A 301 -33.72 -1.87 -9.32
N ARG A 302 -34.43 -1.55 -10.39
CA ARG A 302 -35.34 -2.49 -11.05
C ARG A 302 -34.62 -3.76 -11.52
N ARG A 303 -33.43 -3.63 -12.10
CA ARG A 303 -32.59 -4.78 -12.51
C ARG A 303 -32.15 -5.58 -11.30
N ALA A 304 -31.69 -4.93 -10.24
CA ALA A 304 -31.31 -5.61 -9.00
C ALA A 304 -32.46 -6.47 -8.44
N GLN A 305 -33.68 -5.91 -8.39
CA GLN A 305 -34.90 -6.62 -7.98
C GLN A 305 -35.22 -7.83 -8.86
N GLN A 306 -34.98 -7.74 -10.18
CA GLN A 306 -35.19 -8.86 -11.09
C GLN A 306 -34.19 -9.98 -10.88
N ILE A 307 -32.91 -9.63 -10.69
CA ILE A 307 -31.80 -10.59 -10.51
C ILE A 307 -31.94 -11.34 -9.18
N LEU A 308 -32.42 -10.68 -8.12
CA LEU A 308 -32.55 -11.25 -6.78
C LEU A 308 -33.75 -12.18 -6.57
N ARG A 309 -34.61 -12.38 -7.59
CA ARG A 309 -35.75 -13.28 -7.43
C ARG A 309 -35.33 -14.67 -6.94
N PRO A 310 -36.09 -15.28 -5.97
CA PRO A 310 -37.44 -14.90 -5.53
C PRO A 310 -37.45 -13.86 -4.39
N TYR A 311 -36.29 -13.38 -3.96
CA TYR A 311 -36.18 -12.47 -2.80
C TYR A 311 -36.63 -11.06 -3.16
N THR A 312 -37.12 -10.34 -2.16
CA THR A 312 -37.57 -8.95 -2.26
C THR A 312 -36.40 -8.00 -1.95
N LEU A 313 -36.41 -6.83 -2.57
CA LEU A 313 -35.50 -5.74 -2.29
C LEU A 313 -36.27 -4.42 -2.28
N ASP A 314 -36.55 -3.88 -1.10
CA ASP A 314 -37.23 -2.59 -0.92
C ASP A 314 -36.21 -1.52 -0.53
N VAL A 315 -35.63 -0.84 -1.52
CA VAL A 315 -34.62 0.21 -1.32
C VAL A 315 -35.26 1.42 -0.67
N LYS A 316 -34.79 1.78 0.53
CA LYS A 316 -35.28 2.92 1.34
C LYS A 316 -34.49 4.18 1.05
N GLU A 317 -33.17 4.07 0.87
CA GLU A 317 -32.27 5.18 0.60
C GLU A 317 -31.07 4.72 -0.22
N VAL A 318 -30.59 5.59 -1.11
CA VAL A 318 -29.33 5.38 -1.83
C VAL A 318 -28.38 6.51 -1.47
N ALA A 319 -27.35 6.18 -0.70
CA ALA A 319 -26.35 7.14 -0.24
C ALA A 319 -25.43 7.61 -1.37
N TRP A 320 -25.18 6.74 -2.34
CA TRP A 320 -24.35 7.04 -3.51
C TRP A 320 -24.65 6.07 -4.67
N HIS A 321 -24.56 6.55 -5.90
CA HIS A 321 -24.60 5.70 -7.09
C HIS A 321 -23.72 6.23 -8.22
N SER A 322 -23.36 5.34 -9.14
CA SER A 322 -22.60 5.66 -10.35
C SER A 322 -22.78 4.57 -11.40
N VAL A 323 -22.37 4.86 -12.63
CA VAL A 323 -22.27 3.85 -13.71
C VAL A 323 -20.82 3.77 -14.18
N TYR A 324 -20.27 2.57 -14.14
CA TYR A 324 -18.92 2.27 -14.58
C TYR A 324 -18.90 1.60 -15.93
N GLU A 325 -18.11 2.14 -16.83
CA GLU A 325 -17.62 1.44 -18.01
C GLU A 325 -16.25 0.88 -17.66
N VAL A 326 -16.12 -0.43 -17.70
CA VAL A 326 -14.86 -1.13 -17.39
C VAL A 326 -13.87 -0.93 -18.53
N GLY A 327 -12.63 -0.61 -18.25
CA GLY A 327 -11.55 -0.50 -19.23
C GLY A 327 -10.23 -1.00 -18.66
N HIS A 328 -9.64 -1.98 -19.36
CA HIS A 328 -8.32 -2.53 -19.04
C HIS A 328 -7.26 -1.76 -19.83
N ARG A 329 -6.62 -0.78 -19.22
CA ARG A 329 -5.67 0.11 -19.92
C ARG A 329 -4.39 0.27 -19.14
N LEU A 330 -3.27 0.30 -19.84
CA LEU A 330 -1.94 0.55 -19.30
C LEU A 330 -1.29 1.71 -20.06
N THR A 331 -0.56 2.56 -19.34
CA THR A 331 0.23 3.61 -19.97
C THR A 331 1.50 3.06 -20.61
N SER A 332 1.99 3.74 -21.65
CA SER A 332 3.25 3.38 -22.33
C SER A 332 4.46 3.50 -21.39
N GLY A 333 4.47 4.47 -20.48
CA GLY A 333 5.55 4.70 -19.51
C GLY A 333 5.01 5.20 -18.16
N PHE A 334 5.76 4.94 -17.08
CA PHE A 334 5.43 5.39 -15.72
C PHE A 334 6.23 6.62 -15.31
N ASP A 335 7.14 7.08 -16.17
CA ASP A 335 7.96 8.27 -15.99
C ASP A 335 8.32 8.92 -17.33
N ASN A 336 9.04 10.04 -17.29
CA ASN A 336 9.46 10.79 -18.49
C ASN A 336 10.87 10.45 -19.00
N ARG A 337 11.41 9.23 -18.70
CA ARG A 337 12.77 8.80 -19.12
C ARG A 337 13.02 8.88 -20.64
N GLU A 338 11.99 8.86 -21.45
CA GLU A 338 12.13 9.02 -22.90
C GLU A 338 12.53 10.46 -23.33
N ARG A 339 12.42 11.43 -22.41
CA ARG A 339 12.68 12.85 -22.64
C ARG A 339 13.91 13.40 -21.92
N VAL A 340 14.28 12.77 -20.78
CA VAL A 340 15.35 13.25 -19.90
C VAL A 340 16.24 12.10 -19.46
N ALA A 341 17.51 12.37 -19.18
CA ALA A 341 18.49 11.37 -18.76
C ALA A 341 18.13 10.75 -17.39
N HIS A 342 17.68 11.59 -16.47
CA HIS A 342 17.19 11.15 -15.15
C HIS A 342 15.74 11.57 -15.01
N PRO A 343 14.80 10.61 -14.95
CA PRO A 343 13.38 10.92 -14.87
C PRO A 343 13.07 11.73 -13.61
N ASN A 344 12.30 12.78 -13.80
CA ASN A 344 11.88 13.73 -12.76
C ASN A 344 10.35 13.93 -12.71
N VAL A 345 9.60 13.27 -13.61
CA VAL A 345 8.14 13.21 -13.59
C VAL A 345 7.69 11.76 -13.58
N PHE A 346 6.89 11.38 -12.60
CA PHE A 346 6.40 10.03 -12.38
C PHE A 346 4.88 9.99 -12.34
N LEU A 347 4.29 8.85 -12.68
CA LEU A 347 2.85 8.60 -12.64
C LEU A 347 2.53 7.49 -11.63
N LEU A 348 1.39 7.60 -10.91
CA LEU A 348 0.94 6.63 -9.91
C LEU A 348 -0.51 6.21 -10.14
N GLY A 349 -0.82 4.96 -9.81
CA GLY A 349 -2.18 4.43 -9.77
C GLY A 349 -2.93 4.59 -11.08
N ASP A 350 -4.17 5.08 -11.04
CA ASP A 350 -5.02 5.23 -12.22
C ASP A 350 -4.43 6.15 -13.30
N ALA A 351 -3.44 6.99 -12.96
CA ALA A 351 -2.69 7.73 -13.98
C ALA A 351 -1.85 6.78 -14.85
N CYS A 352 -1.51 5.58 -14.36
CA CYS A 352 -0.73 4.56 -15.06
C CYS A 352 -1.58 3.45 -15.64
N HIS A 353 -2.54 2.93 -14.85
CA HIS A 353 -3.30 1.72 -15.16
C HIS A 353 -4.74 1.84 -14.69
N THR A 354 -5.67 1.34 -15.51
CA THR A 354 -7.08 1.23 -15.16
C THR A 354 -7.56 -0.18 -15.40
N HIS A 355 -8.45 -0.67 -14.57
CA HIS A 355 -9.03 -2.02 -14.62
C HIS A 355 -10.42 -2.02 -13.98
N SER A 356 -11.09 -3.18 -13.93
CA SER A 356 -12.42 -3.29 -13.34
C SER A 356 -12.39 -3.17 -11.80
N ALA A 357 -13.55 -2.87 -11.22
CA ALA A 357 -13.71 -2.84 -9.76
C ALA A 357 -13.90 -4.26 -9.17
N LYS A 358 -14.09 -5.30 -10.00
CA LYS A 358 -14.51 -6.64 -9.57
C LYS A 358 -13.49 -7.37 -8.70
N ALA A 359 -12.21 -7.16 -8.96
CA ALA A 359 -11.14 -7.77 -8.19
C ALA A 359 -10.84 -7.01 -6.89
N GLY A 360 -11.41 -5.81 -6.67
CA GLY A 360 -11.16 -4.99 -5.49
C GLY A 360 -9.70 -4.51 -5.35
N GLN A 361 -8.92 -4.51 -6.45
CA GLN A 361 -7.46 -4.30 -6.42
C GLN A 361 -7.02 -2.87 -6.69
N GLY A 362 -7.82 -2.04 -7.37
CA GLY A 362 -7.38 -0.76 -7.90
C GLY A 362 -6.74 0.16 -6.89
N MET A 363 -7.43 0.44 -5.81
CA MET A 363 -6.91 1.28 -4.74
C MET A 363 -5.68 0.65 -4.06
N ASN A 364 -5.70 -0.67 -3.85
CA ASN A 364 -4.63 -1.41 -3.17
C ASN A 364 -3.31 -1.32 -3.94
N VAL A 365 -3.32 -1.62 -5.25
CA VAL A 365 -2.12 -1.52 -6.11
C VAL A 365 -1.67 -0.08 -6.26
N SER A 366 -2.61 0.88 -6.39
CA SER A 366 -2.31 2.32 -6.46
C SER A 366 -1.60 2.82 -5.21
N MET A 367 -1.98 2.35 -4.01
CA MET A 367 -1.27 2.68 -2.77
C MET A 367 0.13 2.07 -2.75
N GLN A 368 0.31 0.84 -3.21
CA GLN A 368 1.64 0.23 -3.29
C GLN A 368 2.56 0.98 -4.27
N ASP A 369 2.03 1.54 -5.38
CA ASP A 369 2.80 2.42 -6.27
C ASP A 369 3.32 3.64 -5.52
N GLY A 370 2.42 4.32 -4.79
CA GLY A 370 2.76 5.52 -4.04
C GLY A 370 3.79 5.27 -2.94
N TRP A 371 3.67 4.15 -2.21
CA TRP A 371 4.64 3.79 -1.18
C TRP A 371 6.00 3.45 -1.78
N ASN A 372 6.01 2.65 -2.85
CA ASN A 372 7.25 2.27 -3.55
C ASN A 372 8.05 3.49 -4.05
N LEU A 373 7.38 4.47 -4.67
CA LEU A 373 8.04 5.70 -5.12
C LEU A 373 8.42 6.63 -3.95
N GLY A 374 7.54 6.75 -2.96
CA GLY A 374 7.69 7.70 -1.86
C GLY A 374 8.98 7.50 -1.05
N TRP A 375 9.31 6.26 -0.66
CA TRP A 375 10.53 6.01 0.08
C TRP A 375 11.81 6.19 -0.77
N LYS A 376 11.74 5.85 -2.06
CA LYS A 376 12.87 6.02 -3.00
C LYS A 376 13.21 7.50 -3.19
N LEU A 377 12.19 8.34 -3.46
CA LEU A 377 12.36 9.79 -3.54
C LEU A 377 12.88 10.37 -2.21
N GLY A 378 12.34 9.91 -1.09
CA GLY A 378 12.77 10.36 0.23
C GLY A 378 14.25 10.08 0.48
N GLN A 379 14.73 8.87 0.19
CA GLN A 379 16.14 8.51 0.36
C GLN A 379 17.07 9.28 -0.58
N VAL A 380 16.68 9.46 -1.84
CA VAL A 380 17.49 10.21 -2.82
C VAL A 380 17.59 11.68 -2.44
N LEU A 381 16.45 12.31 -2.11
CA LEU A 381 16.41 13.74 -1.77
C LEU A 381 17.09 14.06 -0.43
N SER A 382 17.15 13.09 0.49
CA SER A 382 17.91 13.21 1.73
C SER A 382 19.39 12.82 1.58
N GLY A 383 19.89 12.61 0.36
CA GLY A 383 21.29 12.22 0.13
C GLY A 383 21.67 10.85 0.67
N MET A 384 20.69 9.96 0.86
CA MET A 384 20.92 8.60 1.37
C MET A 384 21.23 7.60 0.28
N ALA A 385 20.67 7.80 -0.90
CA ALA A 385 20.79 6.90 -2.05
C ALA A 385 21.08 7.67 -3.34
N PRO A 386 21.71 7.02 -4.33
CA PRO A 386 21.97 7.62 -5.62
C PRO A 386 20.67 7.79 -6.43
N VAL A 387 20.69 8.72 -7.40
CA VAL A 387 19.52 9.04 -8.23
C VAL A 387 19.01 7.85 -9.03
N GLU A 388 19.85 6.89 -9.33
CA GLU A 388 19.56 5.63 -10.01
C GLU A 388 18.55 4.76 -9.25
N LEU A 389 18.32 5.03 -7.96
CA LEU A 389 17.30 4.35 -7.18
C LEU A 389 15.88 4.65 -7.69
N VAL A 390 15.60 5.89 -8.09
CA VAL A 390 14.23 6.32 -8.42
C VAL A 390 13.66 5.63 -9.68
N PRO A 391 14.40 5.47 -10.79
CA PRO A 391 13.94 4.75 -11.98
C PRO A 391 13.48 3.31 -11.73
N THR A 392 13.98 2.66 -10.69
CA THR A 392 13.54 1.30 -10.32
C THR A 392 12.05 1.23 -9.97
N TYR A 393 11.41 2.35 -9.63
CA TYR A 393 9.96 2.44 -9.48
C TYR A 393 9.22 1.97 -10.73
N SER A 394 9.53 2.56 -11.87
CA SER A 394 8.85 2.24 -13.14
C SER A 394 9.11 0.79 -13.59
N GLU A 395 10.31 0.29 -13.33
CA GLU A 395 10.70 -1.08 -13.67
C GLU A 395 9.91 -2.10 -12.86
N GLU A 396 9.80 -1.88 -11.54
CA GLU A 396 9.07 -2.76 -10.64
C GLU A 396 7.55 -2.68 -10.82
N ARG A 397 7.00 -1.46 -10.92
CA ARG A 397 5.54 -1.27 -10.84
C ARG A 397 4.81 -1.48 -12.15
N LYS A 398 5.47 -1.27 -13.29
CA LYS A 398 4.88 -1.52 -14.62
C LYS A 398 4.55 -3.00 -14.82
N GLU A 399 5.43 -3.90 -14.38
CA GLU A 399 5.18 -5.35 -14.42
C GLU A 399 3.99 -5.73 -13.55
N ILE A 400 3.92 -5.22 -12.32
CA ILE A 400 2.82 -5.52 -11.40
C ILE A 400 1.48 -5.00 -11.95
N ALA A 401 1.46 -3.80 -12.52
CA ALA A 401 0.26 -3.24 -13.15
C ALA A 401 -0.21 -4.08 -14.34
N LYS A 402 0.72 -4.61 -15.15
CA LYS A 402 0.40 -5.52 -16.24
C LYS A 402 -0.23 -6.81 -15.72
N ASN A 403 0.40 -7.44 -14.73
CA ASN A 403 -0.10 -8.68 -14.12
C ASN A 403 -1.51 -8.49 -13.54
N LEU A 404 -1.78 -7.33 -12.91
CA LEU A 404 -3.11 -6.97 -12.42
C LEU A 404 -4.14 -6.89 -13.56
N ILE A 405 -3.80 -6.22 -14.65
CA ILE A 405 -4.72 -6.07 -15.80
C ILE A 405 -5.01 -7.44 -16.42
N ASP A 406 -4.01 -8.28 -16.59
CA ASP A 406 -4.15 -9.63 -17.15
C ASP A 406 -5.07 -10.49 -16.26
N PHE A 407 -4.86 -10.47 -14.94
CA PHE A 407 -5.71 -11.16 -13.96
C PHE A 407 -7.16 -10.64 -13.98
N ASP A 408 -7.34 -9.31 -13.90
CA ASP A 408 -8.68 -8.71 -13.85
C ASP A 408 -9.47 -9.00 -15.14
N LYS A 409 -8.78 -9.07 -16.28
CA LYS A 409 -9.39 -9.46 -17.55
C LYS A 409 -9.90 -10.91 -17.51
N GLU A 410 -9.11 -11.84 -16.97
CA GLU A 410 -9.51 -13.23 -16.81
C GLU A 410 -10.71 -13.36 -15.85
N TRP A 411 -10.60 -12.76 -14.66
CA TRP A 411 -11.64 -12.73 -13.64
C TRP A 411 -12.94 -12.10 -14.14
N SER A 412 -12.84 -10.91 -14.75
CA SER A 412 -14.03 -10.19 -15.24
C SER A 412 -14.71 -10.92 -16.38
N THR A 413 -13.95 -11.62 -17.23
CA THR A 413 -14.49 -12.46 -18.31
C THR A 413 -15.23 -13.66 -17.74
N LEU A 414 -14.65 -14.35 -16.76
CA LEU A 414 -15.27 -15.50 -16.10
C LEU A 414 -16.59 -15.10 -15.41
N MET A 415 -16.59 -13.96 -14.68
CA MET A 415 -17.76 -13.42 -14.00
C MET A 415 -18.88 -12.93 -14.95
N ALA A 416 -18.56 -12.64 -16.19
CA ALA A 416 -19.54 -12.19 -17.19
C ALA A 416 -20.12 -13.34 -18.03
N LYS A 417 -19.55 -14.56 -17.96
CA LYS A 417 -20.06 -15.72 -18.70
C LYS A 417 -21.49 -16.08 -18.25
N PRO A 418 -22.42 -16.28 -19.19
CA PRO A 418 -23.70 -16.90 -18.87
C PRO A 418 -23.49 -18.28 -18.24
N THR A 419 -24.33 -18.67 -17.30
CA THR A 419 -24.23 -19.96 -16.60
C THR A 419 -24.23 -21.15 -17.57
N SER A 420 -24.90 -21.02 -18.73
CA SER A 420 -24.93 -22.03 -19.82
C SER A 420 -23.57 -22.22 -20.53
N GLU A 421 -22.64 -21.29 -20.38
CA GLU A 421 -21.30 -21.34 -20.97
C GLU A 421 -20.21 -21.71 -19.94
N LEU A 422 -20.56 -21.83 -18.66
CA LEU A 422 -19.70 -22.37 -17.63
C LEU A 422 -19.61 -23.89 -17.79
N GLY A 423 -18.40 -24.43 -17.80
CA GLY A 423 -18.15 -25.86 -17.86
C GLY A 423 -18.61 -26.61 -16.60
N ASP A 424 -18.50 -25.94 -15.44
CA ASP A 424 -18.96 -26.40 -14.12
C ASP A 424 -19.60 -25.19 -13.41
N PRO A 425 -20.75 -25.36 -12.73
CA PRO A 425 -21.35 -24.31 -11.88
C PRO A 425 -20.41 -23.76 -10.80
N ASN A 426 -19.40 -24.53 -10.39
CA ASN A 426 -18.41 -24.14 -9.40
C ASN A 426 -17.15 -23.47 -10.01
N GLU A 427 -17.01 -23.36 -11.35
CA GLU A 427 -15.82 -22.80 -12.01
C GLU A 427 -15.39 -21.44 -11.43
N VAL A 428 -16.37 -20.59 -11.13
CA VAL A 428 -16.13 -19.24 -10.54
C VAL A 428 -15.58 -19.36 -9.11
N ALA A 429 -16.16 -20.25 -8.29
CA ALA A 429 -15.74 -20.46 -6.91
C ALA A 429 -14.34 -21.10 -6.83
N GLU A 430 -14.06 -22.07 -7.69
CA GLU A 430 -12.74 -22.70 -7.78
C GLU A 430 -11.67 -21.73 -8.22
N PHE A 431 -11.95 -20.88 -9.22
CA PHE A 431 -11.03 -19.82 -9.65
C PHE A 431 -10.74 -18.85 -8.50
N TYR A 432 -11.79 -18.38 -7.80
CA TYR A 432 -11.66 -17.48 -6.65
C TYR A 432 -10.74 -18.05 -5.58
N THR A 433 -10.97 -19.29 -5.14
CA THR A 433 -10.16 -19.95 -4.11
C THR A 433 -8.71 -20.19 -4.57
N LYS A 434 -8.53 -20.69 -5.80
CA LYS A 434 -7.20 -20.99 -6.35
C LYS A 434 -6.34 -19.74 -6.52
N THR A 435 -6.94 -18.59 -6.77
CA THR A 435 -6.22 -17.34 -7.03
C THR A 435 -6.24 -16.38 -5.85
N ALA A 436 -6.74 -16.75 -4.68
CA ALA A 436 -6.98 -15.89 -3.52
C ALA A 436 -5.77 -15.05 -3.08
N GLU A 437 -4.53 -15.58 -3.16
CA GLU A 437 -3.31 -14.83 -2.84
C GLU A 437 -3.08 -13.62 -3.77
N PHE A 438 -3.57 -13.68 -5.01
CA PHE A 438 -3.38 -12.57 -5.96
C PHE A 438 -4.23 -11.35 -5.57
N PRO A 439 -5.56 -11.44 -5.40
CA PRO A 439 -6.37 -10.34 -4.89
C PRO A 439 -5.93 -9.89 -3.49
N ALA A 440 -5.48 -10.77 -2.62
CA ALA A 440 -4.94 -10.39 -1.31
C ALA A 440 -3.65 -9.54 -1.39
N GLY A 441 -3.01 -9.44 -2.58
CA GLY A 441 -1.83 -8.60 -2.83
C GLY A 441 -0.50 -9.29 -2.51
N PHE A 442 -0.49 -10.62 -2.34
CA PHE A 442 0.69 -11.39 -1.91
C PHE A 442 1.49 -12.03 -3.05
N MET A 443 0.97 -12.00 -4.26
CA MET A 443 1.67 -12.57 -5.42
C MET A 443 2.75 -11.64 -6.00
N THR A 444 2.83 -10.38 -5.56
CA THR A 444 3.91 -9.48 -5.98
C THR A 444 5.27 -10.05 -5.59
N GLN A 445 6.13 -10.25 -6.59
CA GLN A 445 7.52 -10.67 -6.41
C GLN A 445 8.42 -9.86 -7.35
N TYR A 446 9.31 -9.07 -6.76
CA TYR A 446 10.30 -8.30 -7.52
C TYR A 446 11.45 -9.19 -7.97
N GLN A 447 11.87 -9.00 -9.22
CA GLN A 447 12.98 -9.73 -9.82
C GLN A 447 14.34 -9.21 -9.31
N PRO A 448 15.43 -9.99 -9.46
CA PRO A 448 16.78 -9.53 -9.16
C PRO A 448 17.09 -8.20 -9.84
N SER A 449 17.58 -7.24 -9.06
CA SER A 449 17.79 -5.85 -9.49
C SER A 449 18.78 -5.16 -8.55
N LEU A 450 18.94 -3.84 -8.66
CA LEU A 450 19.65 -3.03 -7.67
C LEU A 450 19.14 -3.27 -6.22
N LEU A 451 17.82 -3.50 -6.05
CA LEU A 451 17.14 -3.60 -4.76
C LEU A 451 16.86 -5.03 -4.30
N THR A 452 17.07 -6.00 -5.15
CA THR A 452 16.69 -7.40 -4.88
C THR A 452 17.84 -8.31 -5.34
N THR A 453 18.39 -9.10 -4.41
CA THR A 453 19.47 -10.05 -4.73
C THR A 453 18.96 -11.23 -5.54
N ASP A 454 19.89 -12.03 -6.05
CA ASP A 454 19.58 -13.36 -6.54
C ASP A 454 19.18 -14.33 -5.40
N ALA A 455 18.83 -15.55 -5.75
CA ALA A 455 18.35 -16.57 -4.81
C ALA A 455 19.46 -17.27 -4.01
N THR A 456 20.71 -16.82 -4.06
CA THR A 456 21.89 -17.53 -3.47
C THR A 456 21.68 -17.84 -1.98
N GLY A 457 21.13 -16.92 -1.20
CA GLY A 457 20.88 -17.11 0.25
C GLY A 457 19.52 -17.72 0.59
N GLN A 458 18.66 -18.00 -0.38
CA GLN A 458 17.25 -18.36 -0.14
C GLN A 458 17.07 -19.59 0.78
N ALA A 459 17.97 -20.56 0.67
CA ALA A 459 17.91 -21.79 1.48
C ALA A 459 18.03 -21.55 3.00
N LEU A 460 18.60 -20.41 3.42
CA LEU A 460 18.76 -20.04 4.83
C LEU A 460 17.47 -19.54 5.49
N ALA A 461 16.49 -19.08 4.70
CA ALA A 461 15.20 -18.59 5.21
C ALA A 461 14.12 -18.75 4.13
N GLN A 462 13.64 -19.97 3.95
CA GLN A 462 12.73 -20.33 2.85
C GLN A 462 11.37 -19.63 2.96
N GLY A 463 10.86 -19.37 4.17
CA GLY A 463 9.62 -18.66 4.42
C GLY A 463 9.70 -17.13 4.23
N TYR A 464 10.87 -16.62 3.83
CA TYR A 464 11.09 -15.23 3.41
C TYR A 464 11.59 -15.19 1.96
N PRO A 465 10.72 -15.49 0.97
CA PRO A 465 11.12 -15.50 -0.43
C PRO A 465 11.64 -14.13 -0.88
N ILE A 466 12.82 -14.12 -1.50
CA ILE A 466 13.44 -12.89 -2.01
C ILE A 466 12.54 -12.26 -3.07
N GLY A 467 12.33 -10.94 -2.97
CA GLY A 467 11.43 -10.17 -3.81
C GLY A 467 9.97 -10.16 -3.36
N LYS A 468 9.54 -11.06 -2.45
CA LYS A 468 8.19 -11.05 -1.86
C LYS A 468 8.13 -10.23 -0.56
N ARG A 469 6.90 -9.93 -0.13
CA ARG A 469 6.69 -9.23 1.14
C ARG A 469 7.21 -10.04 2.33
N PHE A 470 7.71 -9.37 3.36
CA PHE A 470 8.15 -9.99 4.61
C PHE A 470 6.92 -10.51 5.39
N LYS A 471 6.69 -11.83 5.38
CA LYS A 471 5.58 -12.45 6.09
C LYS A 471 5.84 -12.46 7.59
N SER A 472 4.96 -11.83 8.38
CA SER A 472 5.07 -11.75 9.83
C SER A 472 5.02 -13.12 10.52
N ALA A 473 5.63 -13.20 11.70
CA ALA A 473 5.48 -14.32 12.63
C ALA A 473 5.59 -13.81 14.07
N LEU A 474 5.10 -14.60 15.02
CA LEU A 474 5.16 -14.25 16.43
C LEU A 474 6.57 -14.44 16.99
N VAL A 475 6.98 -13.49 17.82
CA VAL A 475 8.22 -13.52 18.61
C VAL A 475 7.95 -12.96 19.99
N GLU A 476 8.77 -13.34 20.98
CA GLU A 476 8.69 -12.79 22.34
C GLU A 476 9.74 -11.70 22.51
N ARG A 477 9.31 -10.46 22.79
CA ARG A 477 10.24 -9.36 23.01
C ARG A 477 10.92 -9.49 24.37
N SER A 478 12.25 -9.46 24.40
CA SER A 478 13.01 -9.85 25.60
C SER A 478 12.91 -8.84 26.75
N CYS A 479 12.72 -7.55 26.47
CA CYS A 479 12.73 -6.52 27.53
C CYS A 479 11.46 -6.50 28.39
N ASP A 480 10.32 -7.04 27.90
CA ASP A 480 9.04 -6.98 28.59
C ASP A 480 8.17 -8.26 28.43
N THR A 481 8.74 -9.30 27.81
CA THR A 481 8.09 -10.60 27.57
C THR A 481 6.79 -10.54 26.74
N ASN A 482 6.52 -9.41 26.11
CA ASN A 482 5.35 -9.27 25.25
C ASN A 482 5.52 -10.03 23.93
N VAL A 483 4.53 -10.82 23.60
CA VAL A 483 4.43 -11.44 22.27
C VAL A 483 4.11 -10.36 21.23
N LYS A 484 4.85 -10.36 20.13
CA LYS A 484 4.72 -9.42 19.03
C LYS A 484 4.74 -10.14 17.69
N HIS A 485 3.95 -9.67 16.76
CA HIS A 485 4.17 -9.96 15.36
C HIS A 485 5.40 -9.18 14.87
N LEU A 486 6.44 -9.88 14.44
CA LEU A 486 7.73 -9.25 14.05
C LEU A 486 7.53 -8.26 12.90
N GLY A 487 6.71 -8.60 11.90
CA GLY A 487 6.39 -7.74 10.75
C GLY A 487 5.64 -6.46 11.13
N HIS A 488 4.84 -6.47 12.21
CA HIS A 488 4.10 -5.28 12.67
C HIS A 488 5.01 -4.19 13.26
N LEU A 489 6.27 -4.53 13.55
CA LEU A 489 7.25 -3.58 14.07
C LEU A 489 7.95 -2.79 12.95
N HIS A 490 7.71 -3.16 11.70
CA HIS A 490 8.17 -2.42 10.54
C HIS A 490 7.37 -1.13 10.39
N ARG A 491 8.00 0.03 10.58
CA ARG A 491 7.36 1.35 10.42
C ARG A 491 7.69 1.97 9.06
N ALA A 492 6.76 2.76 8.53
CA ALA A 492 6.93 3.51 7.28
C ALA A 492 7.79 4.77 7.51
N ASP A 493 8.99 4.60 8.05
CA ASP A 493 9.94 5.66 8.43
C ASP A 493 11.11 5.82 7.46
N GLY A 494 11.09 5.07 6.34
CA GLY A 494 12.12 5.13 5.30
C GLY A 494 13.40 4.35 5.61
N ARG A 495 13.52 3.72 6.78
CA ARG A 495 14.70 2.93 7.17
C ARG A 495 14.65 1.52 6.57
N TRP A 496 15.84 0.96 6.33
CA TRP A 496 16.02 -0.45 6.02
C TRP A 496 15.87 -1.31 7.28
N ARG A 497 15.28 -2.50 7.14
CA ARG A 497 15.21 -3.49 8.22
C ARG A 497 16.20 -4.60 7.98
N VAL A 498 16.97 -4.93 9.02
CA VAL A 498 17.90 -6.05 9.03
C VAL A 498 17.50 -6.99 10.17
N TYR A 499 16.78 -8.05 9.81
CA TYR A 499 16.36 -9.07 10.76
C TYR A 499 17.46 -10.13 10.86
N VAL A 500 18.09 -10.23 12.03
CA VAL A 500 19.16 -11.18 12.31
C VAL A 500 18.58 -12.33 13.13
N PHE A 501 18.48 -13.48 12.51
CA PHE A 501 18.10 -14.72 13.18
C PHE A 501 19.37 -15.39 13.69
N ALA A 502 19.49 -15.53 15.02
CA ALA A 502 20.70 -16.02 15.65
C ALA A 502 20.93 -17.51 15.40
N ASP A 503 22.18 -17.95 15.47
CA ASP A 503 22.55 -19.34 15.55
C ASP A 503 22.12 -19.97 16.91
N ALA A 504 22.28 -21.29 17.04
CA ALA A 504 21.84 -22.02 18.24
C ALA A 504 22.74 -21.75 19.49
N ALA A 505 23.90 -21.12 19.31
CA ALA A 505 24.78 -20.80 20.44
C ALA A 505 24.16 -19.73 21.37
N SER A 506 24.48 -19.81 22.66
CA SER A 506 24.07 -18.77 23.62
C SER A 506 24.69 -17.41 23.24
N PRO A 507 23.99 -16.28 23.46
CA PRO A 507 24.59 -14.95 23.25
C PRO A 507 25.93 -14.72 23.94
N ARG A 508 26.23 -15.47 25.02
CA ARG A 508 27.51 -15.42 25.78
C ARG A 508 28.57 -16.38 25.26
N ALA A 509 28.25 -17.27 24.35
CA ALA A 509 29.18 -18.30 23.93
C ALA A 509 30.27 -17.69 23.03
N GLU A 510 31.50 -18.15 23.21
CA GLU A 510 32.65 -17.68 22.40
C GLU A 510 32.52 -18.06 20.90
N ASP A 511 31.77 -19.13 20.61
CA ASP A 511 31.50 -19.64 19.27
C ASP A 511 30.20 -19.11 18.66
N SER A 512 29.54 -18.12 19.29
CA SER A 512 28.32 -17.50 18.76
C SER A 512 28.60 -16.78 17.45
N LYS A 513 28.00 -17.29 16.35
CA LYS A 513 28.10 -16.68 15.00
C LYS A 513 27.46 -15.29 14.97
N VAL A 514 26.31 -15.11 15.66
CA VAL A 514 25.67 -13.80 15.74
C VAL A 514 26.51 -12.78 16.50
N ALA A 515 27.24 -13.18 17.55
CA ALA A 515 28.17 -12.30 18.24
C ALA A 515 29.36 -11.90 17.35
N ALA A 516 29.90 -12.84 16.58
CA ALA A 516 30.96 -12.56 15.62
C ALA A 516 30.49 -11.64 14.49
N TRP A 517 29.28 -11.87 13.94
CA TRP A 517 28.64 -10.99 12.95
C TRP A 517 28.48 -9.57 13.53
N ALA A 518 27.90 -9.44 14.71
CA ALA A 518 27.66 -8.16 15.35
C ALA A 518 28.96 -7.38 15.61
N LYS A 519 30.02 -8.08 16.03
CA LYS A 519 31.34 -7.50 16.20
C LYS A 519 31.89 -6.94 14.88
N ALA A 520 31.80 -7.71 13.80
CA ALA A 520 32.24 -7.25 12.47
C ALA A 520 31.47 -6.01 12.01
N ILE A 521 30.14 -5.95 12.25
CA ILE A 521 29.31 -4.78 11.88
C ILE A 521 29.68 -3.53 12.69
N VAL A 522 30.05 -3.67 13.96
CA VAL A 522 30.38 -2.53 14.82
C VAL A 522 31.82 -2.06 14.62
N GLU A 523 32.79 -2.99 14.51
CA GLU A 523 34.21 -2.67 14.51
C GLU A 523 34.80 -2.37 13.13
N ASP A 524 34.27 -2.96 12.04
CA ASP A 524 34.76 -2.67 10.69
C ASP A 524 34.18 -1.33 10.19
N PRO A 525 35.04 -0.31 9.95
CA PRO A 525 34.58 0.97 9.39
C PRO A 525 33.97 0.83 7.98
N ARG A 526 34.21 -0.27 7.27
CA ARG A 526 33.63 -0.56 5.95
C ARG A 526 32.30 -1.29 6.02
N SER A 527 31.85 -1.65 7.24
CA SER A 527 30.53 -2.28 7.40
C SER A 527 29.42 -1.38 6.88
N PHE A 528 28.35 -2.00 6.37
CA PHE A 528 27.21 -1.25 5.85
C PHE A 528 26.67 -0.23 6.85
N ARG A 529 26.63 -0.60 8.14
CA ARG A 529 26.16 0.29 9.21
C ARG A 529 27.06 1.52 9.33
N ASN A 530 28.37 1.33 9.53
CA ASN A 530 29.30 2.41 9.78
C ASN A 530 29.52 3.30 8.55
N ARG A 531 29.50 2.69 7.36
CA ARG A 531 29.70 3.39 6.09
C ARG A 531 28.51 4.29 5.71
N HIS A 532 27.28 3.85 5.99
CA HIS A 532 26.07 4.53 5.50
C HIS A 532 25.26 5.24 6.61
N THR A 533 25.69 5.19 7.88
CA THR A 533 25.03 5.93 8.97
C THR A 533 25.86 7.17 9.33
N PRO A 534 25.26 8.37 9.40
CA PRO A 534 25.93 9.60 9.83
C PRO A 534 26.54 9.44 11.22
N SER A 535 27.77 9.92 11.40
CA SER A 535 28.50 9.78 12.66
C SER A 535 27.98 10.69 13.77
N ASP A 536 27.26 11.75 13.42
CA ASP A 536 26.68 12.75 14.33
C ASP A 536 25.17 12.53 14.58
N GLY A 537 24.61 11.46 14.01
CA GLY A 537 23.19 11.11 14.13
C GLY A 537 22.91 9.91 15.04
N PRO A 538 21.63 9.51 15.16
CA PRO A 538 21.25 8.27 15.84
C PRO A 538 21.90 7.05 15.19
N GLU A 539 22.35 6.09 16.00
CA GLU A 539 22.99 4.85 15.52
C GLU A 539 22.06 4.01 14.61
N ASP A 540 20.75 4.20 14.74
CA ASP A 540 19.71 3.52 13.95
C ASP A 540 19.07 4.42 12.87
N ALA A 541 19.73 5.53 12.50
CA ALA A 541 19.16 6.51 11.55
C ALA A 541 18.78 5.89 10.18
N ARG A 542 19.57 4.94 9.69
CA ARG A 542 19.40 4.30 8.37
C ARG A 542 18.89 2.86 8.45
N PHE A 543 19.29 2.16 9.52
CA PHE A 543 19.05 0.73 9.69
C PHE A 543 18.37 0.43 11.02
N ASP A 544 17.23 -0.23 10.98
CA ASP A 544 16.58 -0.81 12.15
C ASP A 544 16.98 -2.29 12.21
N ILE A 545 17.98 -2.60 13.04
CA ILE A 545 18.60 -3.93 13.16
C ILE A 545 17.98 -4.66 14.35
N LYS A 546 17.33 -5.79 14.09
CA LYS A 546 16.64 -6.62 15.09
C LYS A 546 17.26 -7.99 15.16
N VAL A 547 17.34 -8.57 16.36
CA VAL A 547 17.79 -9.95 16.55
C VAL A 547 16.70 -10.83 17.15
N VAL A 548 16.60 -12.05 16.65
CA VAL A 548 15.73 -13.10 17.20
C VAL A 548 16.60 -14.27 17.62
N TYR A 549 16.67 -14.53 18.93
CA TYR A 549 17.42 -15.63 19.50
C TYR A 549 16.58 -16.92 19.55
N GLN A 550 17.25 -18.09 19.44
CA GLN A 550 16.63 -19.39 19.60
C GLN A 550 16.40 -19.77 21.06
N GLN A 551 17.16 -19.17 21.97
CA GLN A 551 17.02 -19.31 23.41
C GLN A 551 15.74 -18.66 23.90
N LYS A 552 15.19 -19.19 25.00
CA LYS A 552 14.08 -18.52 25.70
C LYS A 552 14.55 -17.21 26.32
N GLN A 553 13.65 -16.25 26.39
CA GLN A 553 13.91 -14.94 26.97
C GLN A 553 14.52 -15.00 28.38
N THR A 554 14.25 -16.05 29.16
CA THR A 554 14.81 -16.25 30.52
C THR A 554 16.25 -16.79 30.55
N GLU A 555 16.81 -17.19 29.39
CA GLU A 555 18.13 -17.84 29.31
C GLU A 555 19.26 -16.86 29.02
N PHE A 556 18.95 -15.58 28.73
CA PHE A 556 19.93 -14.52 28.51
C PHE A 556 19.45 -13.19 29.09
N ALA A 557 20.36 -12.24 29.26
CA ALA A 557 20.05 -10.89 29.74
C ALA A 557 20.52 -9.85 28.71
N HIS A 558 19.94 -8.63 28.75
CA HIS A 558 20.29 -7.56 27.81
C HIS A 558 21.78 -7.23 27.74
N PRO A 559 22.56 -7.24 28.85
CA PRO A 559 24.01 -7.01 28.77
C PRO A 559 24.77 -8.05 27.96
N ASP A 560 24.21 -9.26 27.79
CA ASP A 560 24.84 -10.34 27.03
C ASP A 560 24.69 -10.17 25.53
N VAL A 561 23.74 -9.31 25.12
CA VAL A 561 23.41 -9.08 23.72
C VAL A 561 24.35 -8.02 23.13
N PRO A 562 24.93 -8.22 21.94
CA PRO A 562 25.79 -7.23 21.29
C PRO A 562 25.15 -5.84 21.15
N SER A 563 25.98 -4.78 21.23
CA SER A 563 25.51 -3.38 21.26
C SER A 563 24.74 -2.95 20.00
N VAL A 564 25.04 -3.54 18.83
CA VAL A 564 24.33 -3.22 17.59
C VAL A 564 22.81 -3.43 17.66
N PHE A 565 22.35 -4.35 18.54
CA PHE A 565 20.93 -4.60 18.80
C PHE A 565 20.34 -3.74 19.93
N ARG A 566 21.16 -2.88 20.52
CA ARG A 566 20.79 -1.93 21.58
C ARG A 566 21.25 -0.52 21.24
N PRO A 567 20.87 0.01 20.06
CA PRO A 567 21.37 1.31 19.63
C PRO A 567 21.01 2.39 20.63
N THR A 568 21.87 3.41 20.75
CA THR A 568 21.57 4.62 21.47
C THR A 568 20.66 5.52 20.63
N THR A 569 19.64 6.09 21.28
CA THR A 569 18.61 6.89 20.61
C THR A 569 18.31 8.18 21.36
N GLY A 570 17.97 9.21 20.59
CA GLY A 570 17.56 10.52 21.11
C GLY A 570 18.67 11.29 21.84
N SER A 571 18.34 12.51 22.26
CA SER A 571 19.28 13.43 22.90
C SER A 571 19.74 12.98 24.30
N LEU A 572 19.03 12.05 24.92
CA LEU A 572 19.39 11.48 26.24
C LEU A 572 20.31 10.26 26.13
N GLY A 573 20.62 9.78 24.91
CA GLY A 573 21.47 8.61 24.69
C GLY A 573 20.90 7.32 25.30
N LEU A 574 19.57 7.11 25.23
CA LEU A 574 18.93 5.95 25.82
C LEU A 574 19.13 4.71 24.94
N HIS A 575 19.43 3.57 25.57
CA HIS A 575 19.49 2.31 24.84
C HIS A 575 18.09 1.82 24.47
N ASP A 576 17.87 1.52 23.19
CA ASP A 576 16.63 0.90 22.73
C ASP A 576 16.72 -0.63 22.87
N LEU A 577 15.95 -1.18 23.79
CA LEU A 577 15.87 -2.63 24.04
C LEU A 577 14.78 -3.31 23.24
N ASN A 578 14.01 -2.58 22.41
CA ASN A 578 12.90 -3.12 21.65
C ASN A 578 13.32 -3.92 20.42
N ASN A 579 14.60 -4.04 20.13
CA ASN A 579 15.14 -4.74 18.97
C ASN A 579 15.61 -6.17 19.28
N ILE A 580 15.41 -6.66 20.53
CA ILE A 580 15.88 -7.96 20.98
C ILE A 580 14.67 -8.87 21.23
N PHE A 581 14.65 -10.00 20.56
CA PHE A 581 13.57 -10.98 20.62
C PHE A 581 14.11 -12.38 20.87
N ALA A 582 13.22 -13.23 21.38
CA ALA A 582 13.37 -14.67 21.51
C ALA A 582 12.28 -15.38 20.72
N THR A 583 12.44 -16.67 20.44
CA THR A 583 11.34 -17.50 19.94
C THR A 583 10.19 -17.51 20.95
N CYS A 584 8.96 -17.64 20.46
CA CYS A 584 7.81 -17.78 21.36
C CYS A 584 7.88 -19.06 22.20
N ARG A 585 7.41 -18.97 23.44
CA ARG A 585 7.08 -20.17 24.21
C ARG A 585 5.95 -20.94 23.51
N PRO A 586 5.95 -22.30 23.54
CA PRO A 586 4.92 -23.11 22.85
C PRO A 586 3.47 -22.74 23.19
N THR A 587 3.23 -22.17 24.37
CA THR A 587 1.90 -21.69 24.79
C THR A 587 1.48 -20.37 24.17
N HIS A 588 2.41 -19.64 23.52
CA HIS A 588 2.19 -18.31 22.96
C HIS A 588 2.25 -18.26 21.43
N GLY A 589 2.73 -19.30 20.80
CA GLY A 589 2.85 -19.38 19.35
C GLY A 589 3.84 -20.42 18.88
N GLU A 590 4.02 -20.50 17.58
CA GLU A 590 5.00 -21.38 16.93
C GLU A 590 6.42 -20.79 17.02
N ASP A 591 7.42 -21.67 16.94
CA ASP A 591 8.81 -21.25 16.77
C ASP A 591 8.99 -20.61 15.38
N ILE A 592 9.38 -19.33 15.34
CA ILE A 592 9.57 -18.58 14.09
C ILE A 592 10.56 -19.25 13.14
N PHE A 593 11.59 -19.94 13.66
CA PHE A 593 12.57 -20.65 12.84
C PHE A 593 11.91 -21.80 12.06
N GLU A 594 10.98 -22.52 12.69
CA GLU A 594 10.18 -23.57 12.04
C GLU A 594 9.12 -22.99 11.13
N ALA A 595 8.34 -22.04 11.65
CA ALA A 595 7.24 -21.41 10.91
C ALA A 595 7.69 -20.67 9.63
N ARG A 596 8.94 -20.23 9.57
CA ARG A 596 9.53 -19.52 8.41
C ARG A 596 10.69 -20.26 7.76
N GLY A 597 10.92 -21.53 8.12
CA GLY A 597 11.99 -22.34 7.51
C GLY A 597 13.36 -21.66 7.59
N ILE A 598 13.70 -21.11 8.77
CA ILE A 598 14.96 -20.40 9.00
C ILE A 598 16.01 -21.38 9.47
N SER A 599 17.20 -21.31 8.89
CA SER A 599 18.34 -22.16 9.31
C SER A 599 18.67 -21.97 10.79
N ARG A 600 18.88 -23.07 11.51
CA ARG A 600 19.36 -23.04 12.91
C ARG A 600 20.83 -22.58 13.02
N ASP A 601 21.56 -22.52 11.91
CA ASP A 601 22.89 -21.88 11.83
C ASP A 601 22.82 -20.34 11.78
N GLY A 602 21.61 -19.79 11.72
CA GLY A 602 21.31 -18.38 11.63
C GLY A 602 21.18 -17.87 10.20
N ALA A 603 20.57 -16.71 10.07
CA ALA A 603 20.37 -15.98 8.80
C ALA A 603 20.21 -14.48 9.04
N VAL A 604 20.52 -13.69 8.03
CA VAL A 604 20.23 -12.25 7.97
C VAL A 604 19.25 -12.01 6.84
N VAL A 605 18.07 -11.47 7.16
CA VAL A 605 17.03 -11.11 6.18
C VAL A 605 16.96 -9.59 6.08
N VAL A 606 17.29 -9.06 4.91
CA VAL A 606 17.22 -7.63 4.61
C VAL A 606 15.88 -7.30 3.97
N VAL A 607 15.20 -6.31 4.55
CA VAL A 607 13.87 -5.89 4.11
C VAL A 607 13.86 -4.40 3.78
N ARG A 608 13.34 -4.06 2.61
CA ARG A 608 13.19 -2.69 2.10
C ARG A 608 12.21 -1.88 2.95
N PRO A 609 12.27 -0.52 2.86
CA PRO A 609 11.30 0.35 3.56
C PRO A 609 9.83 0.06 3.25
N ASP A 610 9.50 -0.52 2.09
CA ASP A 610 8.15 -0.92 1.67
C ASP A 610 7.81 -2.39 1.97
N GLN A 611 8.54 -3.02 2.91
CA GLN A 611 8.31 -4.37 3.45
C GLN A 611 8.62 -5.54 2.51
N TYR A 612 9.34 -5.34 1.40
CA TYR A 612 9.76 -6.45 0.54
C TYR A 612 11.16 -6.96 0.91
N VAL A 613 11.35 -8.27 0.85
CA VAL A 613 12.63 -8.92 1.13
C VAL A 613 13.60 -8.62 0.00
N SER A 614 14.69 -7.90 0.30
CA SER A 614 15.76 -7.60 -0.65
C SER A 614 16.73 -8.75 -0.82
N GLY A 615 17.05 -9.44 0.26
CA GLY A 615 18.03 -10.52 0.22
C GLY A 615 18.10 -11.30 1.53
N VAL A 616 18.67 -12.49 1.41
CA VAL A 616 18.97 -13.39 2.54
C VAL A 616 20.46 -13.71 2.51
N PHE A 617 21.10 -13.63 3.69
CA PHE A 617 22.54 -13.79 3.85
C PHE A 617 22.85 -14.70 5.04
N GLY A 618 23.99 -15.40 5.00
CA GLY A 618 24.54 -16.09 6.16
C GLY A 618 25.16 -15.11 7.17
N LEU A 619 25.29 -15.53 8.42
CA LEU A 619 25.99 -14.75 9.46
C LEU A 619 27.48 -14.57 9.15
N ASP A 620 28.06 -15.42 8.32
CA ASP A 620 29.45 -15.37 7.82
C ASP A 620 29.60 -14.60 6.50
N GLU A 621 28.50 -14.15 5.87
CA GLU A 621 28.51 -13.44 4.59
C GLU A 621 28.50 -11.90 4.74
N VAL A 622 29.21 -11.36 5.74
CA VAL A 622 29.26 -9.92 6.02
C VAL A 622 29.72 -9.10 4.82
N ASP A 623 30.72 -9.60 4.08
CA ASP A 623 31.24 -8.90 2.89
C ASP A 623 30.18 -8.80 1.78
N ARG A 624 29.39 -9.85 1.57
CA ARG A 624 28.30 -9.87 0.59
C ARG A 624 27.18 -8.89 0.99
N LEU A 625 26.83 -8.83 2.29
CA LEU A 625 25.88 -7.87 2.84
C LEU A 625 26.37 -6.42 2.68
N ASN A 626 27.65 -6.16 2.96
CA ASN A 626 28.29 -4.85 2.77
C ASN A 626 28.28 -4.44 1.28
N ALA A 627 28.58 -5.36 0.37
CA ALA A 627 28.55 -5.11 -1.07
C ALA A 627 27.14 -4.79 -1.58
N PHE A 628 26.11 -5.45 -1.05
CA PHE A 628 24.72 -5.14 -1.38
C PHE A 628 24.38 -3.68 -1.03
N PHE A 629 24.60 -3.25 0.21
CA PHE A 629 24.28 -1.88 0.62
C PHE A 629 25.15 -0.82 -0.05
N ALA A 630 26.41 -1.14 -0.35
CA ALA A 630 27.28 -0.25 -1.13
C ALA A 630 26.78 0.00 -2.56
N GLY A 631 25.99 -0.92 -3.12
CA GLY A 631 25.31 -0.74 -4.41
C GLY A 631 24.05 0.11 -4.33
N VAL A 632 23.41 0.18 -3.17
CA VAL A 632 22.09 0.81 -2.99
C VAL A 632 22.18 2.18 -2.32
N LEU A 633 23.13 2.38 -1.40
CA LEU A 633 23.23 3.58 -0.56
C LEU A 633 24.53 4.33 -0.83
N LEU A 634 24.47 5.65 -0.64
CA LEU A 634 25.66 6.52 -0.62
C LEU A 634 26.35 6.43 0.74
N ASP A 635 27.64 6.69 0.74
CA ASP A 635 28.40 6.84 1.97
C ASP A 635 27.82 8.02 2.78
N ALA A 636 27.70 7.83 4.09
CA ALA A 636 27.30 8.93 4.97
C ALA A 636 28.46 9.94 5.09
N ASN A 637 28.14 11.23 4.96
CA ASN A 637 29.07 12.34 5.17
C ASN A 637 29.33 12.56 6.65
#